data_872f7bb0b99b8c2b2d236e50c8f312a6
#
_entry.id   872f7bb0b99b8c2b2d236e50c8f312a6
#
_cell.length_a   1.000
_cell.length_b   1.000
_cell.length_c   1.000
_cell.angle_alpha   90.00
_cell.angle_beta   90.00
_cell.angle_gamma   90.00
#
_symmetry.space_group_name_H-M   'P 1'
#
loop_
_entity.id
_entity.type
_entity.pdbx_description
1 polymer ?
#
loop_
_entity_poly.entity_id
_entity_poly.type
_entity_poly.pdbx_seq_one_letter_code
_entity_poly.pdbx_strand_id
1 'polypeptide(L)'
;MNKRNLFSFVWLLALGTVSLPAQTKQAKKIGDFIESTSYNEHKRGAERTLQYYPEGDDFVCINGKNRFTRALYGSWSPFRLETSDRPVFAAYDKRNSKHIRFLLQGRGLSVALDSIEFCEARYTAGRRTYLLKDAAFGKGTLSVSVLAFSDADGAVWKFSTKDLAEDMVLRCFISEIRAKKLSRNGDMGADPPGCFEAPEKPQMQKEYDLPLTDEAYLVLENLDLKLVSLDEGRRLYQKAEDARKALASRIRFTTPDPYFNTLGGALAVAADGIWDGQVWLHGAVGWRMPLSGWRAAYTGDALGWHDRARKHFDAYAASQVTDVPNTIPHPAQDSALHLARSVKKWGTPQYSNGYICRNPRRNNQMHHYDMNLCYIDELLWHFNWTGDLDYARQMWPVITRHLAWEKLNYDPDNDGLYDAYACIWASDALYYNSGAVTHSSAYNYRANKMAAEIARKIGENPEPYQKEADRILAAMNKRLWLSDKGHWAEYQDFMGHKRLHESAGVWTIYHALDSETANPFQAYQATRYVDTQIPHIPVEGKGLKDEGYATISTTNWLPYSWSINNVAFAEVMHTALAYFQAGRSDEGYKLLKSSVLDGMYLGDSPGNFGQISFYDAARGECYRDFGDPVGVASRVMIQGVYGILPDLMNDKLVIRPGFPSDWKEASLATPDVTYHFSREKDTDTYQITQRF
;
A
#
# COMPACT_ATOMS: atom_id res chain seq x y z
N MET A 1 -29.77 16.79 -69.11
CA MET A 1 -29.73 16.16 -67.78
C MET A 1 -28.30 15.81 -67.45
N ASN A 2 -27.73 16.45 -66.45
CA ASN A 2 -26.32 16.60 -66.19
C ASN A 2 -25.67 15.39 -65.51
N LYS A 3 -24.66 14.87 -66.16
CA LYS A 3 -23.70 13.88 -65.60
C LYS A 3 -22.67 14.58 -64.68
N ARG A 4 -23.07 15.08 -63.53
CA ARG A 4 -22.14 15.73 -62.59
C ARG A 4 -22.19 15.31 -61.15
N ASN A 5 -22.93 14.28 -60.77
CA ASN A 5 -23.10 13.85 -59.38
C ASN A 5 -22.64 12.43 -59.07
N LEU A 6 -21.74 11.83 -59.85
CA LEU A 6 -21.22 10.49 -59.57
C LEU A 6 -19.74 10.41 -59.20
N PHE A 7 -19.05 11.57 -59.06
CA PHE A 7 -17.62 11.61 -58.73
C PHE A 7 -17.32 12.04 -57.28
N SER A 8 -18.35 12.48 -56.54
CA SER A 8 -18.12 12.96 -55.16
C SER A 8 -18.24 11.85 -54.09
N PHE A 9 -18.65 10.65 -54.42
CA PHE A 9 -18.86 9.58 -53.46
C PHE A 9 -17.70 8.58 -53.38
N VAL A 10 -16.79 8.59 -54.33
CA VAL A 10 -15.65 7.65 -54.39
C VAL A 10 -14.44 8.17 -53.62
N TRP A 11 -14.36 9.47 -53.31
CA TRP A 11 -13.24 10.04 -52.53
C TRP A 11 -13.39 9.96 -51.02
N LEU A 12 -14.60 9.70 -50.51
CA LEU A 12 -14.83 9.53 -49.04
C LEU A 12 -14.56 8.11 -48.55
N LEU A 13 -14.37 7.12 -49.41
CA LEU A 13 -14.06 5.75 -49.04
C LEU A 13 -12.56 5.41 -49.11
N ALA A 14 -11.73 6.33 -49.62
CA ALA A 14 -10.27 6.13 -49.70
C ALA A 14 -9.50 6.80 -48.55
N LEU A 15 -10.17 7.51 -47.62
CA LEU A 15 -9.58 8.13 -46.44
C LEU A 15 -9.73 7.32 -45.17
N GLY A 16 -10.20 6.09 -45.27
CA GLY A 16 -10.53 5.21 -44.15
C GLY A 16 -9.44 4.21 -43.73
N THR A 17 -8.21 4.30 -44.24
CA THR A 17 -7.10 3.45 -43.80
C THR A 17 -5.80 4.22 -43.70
N VAL A 18 -5.75 5.21 -42.85
CA VAL A 18 -4.45 5.69 -42.33
C VAL A 18 -4.16 4.90 -41.07
N SER A 19 -3.34 3.89 -41.23
CA SER A 19 -2.89 3.03 -40.16
C SER A 19 -2.20 3.82 -39.05
N LEU A 20 -2.68 3.64 -37.85
CA LEU A 20 -2.14 4.09 -36.57
C LEU A 20 -0.65 3.80 -36.20
N PRO A 21 0.19 3.14 -37.02
CA PRO A 21 1.59 2.93 -36.67
C PRO A 21 2.50 4.16 -36.78
N ALA A 22 2.05 5.23 -37.43
CA ALA A 22 2.90 6.42 -37.61
C ALA A 22 2.91 7.37 -36.40
N GLN A 23 1.86 7.38 -35.60
CA GLN A 23 1.79 8.22 -34.39
C GLN A 23 2.62 7.66 -33.23
N THR A 24 2.71 6.34 -33.08
CA THR A 24 3.53 5.70 -32.06
C THR A 24 5.04 5.84 -32.31
N LYS A 25 5.47 5.92 -33.54
CA LYS A 25 6.90 6.15 -33.87
C LYS A 25 7.35 7.60 -33.66
N GLN A 26 6.44 8.56 -33.76
CA GLN A 26 6.74 9.98 -33.48
C GLN A 26 6.76 10.28 -31.99
N ALA A 27 5.92 9.62 -31.19
CA ALA A 27 5.89 9.77 -29.74
C ALA A 27 7.22 9.35 -29.07
N LYS A 28 7.92 8.35 -29.61
CA LYS A 28 9.22 7.89 -29.10
C LYS A 28 10.37 8.91 -29.21
N LYS A 29 10.17 10.03 -29.88
CA LYS A 29 11.19 11.09 -30.05
C LYS A 29 11.03 12.28 -29.13
N ILE A 30 10.02 12.30 -28.28
CA ILE A 30 9.69 13.46 -27.44
C ILE A 30 10.07 13.18 -25.97
N GLY A 31 11.40 13.10 -25.71
CA GLY A 31 11.99 13.13 -24.39
C GLY A 31 11.73 11.92 -23.48
N ASP A 32 12.45 11.88 -22.38
CA ASP A 32 12.51 10.80 -21.40
C ASP A 32 11.14 10.35 -20.85
N PHE A 33 10.20 11.24 -20.78
CA PHE A 33 8.90 11.03 -20.22
C PHE A 33 8.00 10.09 -21.05
N ILE A 34 8.08 10.20 -22.39
CA ILE A 34 7.35 9.32 -23.31
C ILE A 34 8.04 7.97 -23.46
N GLU A 35 9.35 7.93 -23.29
CA GLU A 35 10.07 6.66 -23.22
C GLU A 35 9.66 5.84 -21.98
N SER A 36 9.42 6.48 -20.83
CA SER A 36 8.88 5.82 -19.65
C SER A 36 7.49 5.20 -19.90
N THR A 37 6.62 5.90 -20.59
CA THR A 37 5.30 5.36 -20.99
C THR A 37 5.45 4.18 -21.93
N SER A 38 6.33 4.30 -22.93
CA SER A 38 6.62 3.20 -23.87
C SER A 38 7.22 2.00 -23.18
N TYR A 39 8.05 2.19 -22.16
CA TYR A 39 8.63 1.11 -21.38
C TYR A 39 7.57 0.37 -20.58
N ASN A 40 6.66 1.08 -19.91
CA ASN A 40 5.57 0.46 -19.16
C ASN A 40 4.59 -0.26 -20.07
N GLU A 41 4.24 0.31 -21.23
CA GLU A 41 3.42 -0.37 -22.23
C GLU A 41 4.08 -1.66 -22.72
N HIS A 42 5.40 -1.63 -22.95
CA HIS A 42 6.16 -2.82 -23.33
C HIS A 42 6.13 -3.89 -22.21
N LYS A 43 6.24 -3.48 -20.95
CA LYS A 43 6.15 -4.39 -19.80
C LYS A 43 4.75 -4.92 -19.59
N ARG A 44 3.73 -4.10 -19.77
CA ARG A 44 2.33 -4.52 -19.72
C ARG A 44 2.00 -5.60 -20.73
N GLY A 45 2.62 -5.57 -21.91
CA GLY A 45 2.51 -6.60 -22.93
C GLY A 45 3.52 -7.74 -22.84
N ALA A 46 4.43 -7.73 -21.85
CA ALA A 46 5.42 -8.77 -21.69
C ALA A 46 4.79 -10.06 -21.17
N GLU A 47 5.20 -11.20 -21.76
CA GLU A 47 4.81 -12.51 -21.24
C GLU A 47 5.32 -12.69 -19.81
N ARG A 48 4.42 -13.03 -18.88
CA ARG A 48 4.72 -13.29 -17.48
C ARG A 48 4.54 -14.76 -17.14
N THR A 49 5.15 -15.16 -16.03
CA THR A 49 5.02 -16.51 -15.47
C THR A 49 4.72 -16.39 -14.00
N LEU A 50 3.85 -17.24 -13.50
CA LEU A 50 3.58 -17.33 -12.05
C LEU A 50 4.90 -17.65 -11.33
N GLN A 51 5.37 -16.72 -10.50
CA GLN A 51 6.65 -16.84 -9.78
C GLN A 51 6.48 -17.61 -8.49
N TYR A 52 5.35 -17.37 -7.83
CA TYR A 52 5.01 -17.99 -6.56
C TYR A 52 3.65 -18.68 -6.66
N TYR A 53 3.42 -19.66 -5.80
CA TYR A 53 2.11 -20.26 -5.62
C TYR A 53 1.78 -20.40 -4.14
N PRO A 54 0.50 -20.36 -3.75
CA PRO A 54 0.09 -20.49 -2.36
C PRO A 54 0.08 -21.95 -1.91
N GLU A 55 0.61 -22.22 -0.71
CA GLU A 55 0.48 -23.50 -0.03
C GLU A 55 0.25 -23.25 1.47
N GLY A 56 -0.99 -23.39 1.92
CA GLY A 56 -1.40 -22.93 3.24
C GLY A 56 -1.21 -21.42 3.38
N ASP A 57 -0.41 -21.01 4.35
CA ASP A 57 -0.06 -19.60 4.59
C ASP A 57 1.23 -19.17 3.86
N ASP A 58 1.83 -20.04 3.05
CA ASP A 58 3.13 -19.82 2.42
C ASP A 58 3.02 -19.32 0.98
N PHE A 59 3.93 -18.43 0.63
CA PHE A 59 4.29 -18.13 -0.77
C PHE A 59 5.45 -19.04 -1.14
N VAL A 60 5.24 -19.98 -2.04
CA VAL A 60 6.22 -21.01 -2.43
C VAL A 60 6.78 -20.72 -3.81
N CYS A 61 8.09 -20.86 -3.97
CA CYS A 61 8.79 -20.70 -5.23
C CYS A 61 9.80 -21.85 -5.43
N ILE A 62 9.78 -22.47 -6.60
CA ILE A 62 10.74 -23.53 -6.96
C ILE A 62 11.73 -23.01 -7.98
N ASN A 63 13.03 -23.14 -7.68
CA ASN A 63 14.13 -22.69 -8.52
C ASN A 63 14.02 -21.25 -8.99
N GLY A 64 13.46 -20.38 -8.13
CA GLY A 64 13.36 -18.95 -8.39
C GLY A 64 14.71 -18.31 -8.61
N LYS A 65 14.71 -17.16 -9.28
CA LYS A 65 15.94 -16.45 -9.69
C LYS A 65 15.99 -15.03 -9.16
N ASN A 66 14.88 -14.55 -8.57
CA ASN A 66 14.79 -13.17 -8.10
C ASN A 66 15.59 -13.00 -6.80
N ARG A 67 16.28 -11.88 -6.71
CA ARG A 67 17.15 -11.57 -5.59
C ARG A 67 16.58 -10.41 -4.78
N PHE A 68 16.70 -10.49 -3.45
CA PHE A 68 16.25 -9.45 -2.52
C PHE A 68 14.77 -9.09 -2.71
N THR A 69 13.93 -10.12 -2.70
CA THR A 69 12.49 -10.01 -2.99
C THR A 69 11.65 -9.67 -1.76
N ARG A 70 12.16 -9.98 -0.56
CA ARG A 70 11.42 -9.77 0.67
C ARG A 70 12.34 -9.44 1.84
N ALA A 71 12.07 -8.31 2.51
CA ALA A 71 12.71 -7.97 3.77
C ALA A 71 12.02 -8.66 4.95
N LEU A 72 12.81 -9.16 5.90
CA LEU A 72 12.36 -9.57 7.22
C LEU A 72 12.54 -8.40 8.18
N TYR A 73 11.51 -8.14 8.97
CA TYR A 73 11.44 -7.12 9.99
C TYR A 73 11.51 -7.76 11.37
N GLY A 74 12.26 -7.18 12.28
CA GLY A 74 12.36 -7.71 13.62
C GLY A 74 11.89 -6.70 14.65
N SER A 75 12.80 -5.86 15.08
CA SER A 75 12.50 -4.72 15.95
C SER A 75 11.86 -3.58 15.17
N TRP A 76 11.34 -2.60 15.88
CA TRP A 76 10.79 -1.37 15.28
C TRP A 76 11.87 -0.37 14.80
N SER A 77 13.11 -0.81 14.81
CA SER A 77 14.26 -0.08 14.30
C SER A 77 14.31 -0.07 12.76
N PRO A 78 15.25 0.66 12.17
CA PRO A 78 15.52 0.58 10.73
C PRO A 78 16.18 -0.71 10.26
N PHE A 79 16.56 -1.64 11.15
CA PHE A 79 17.18 -2.90 10.76
C PHE A 79 16.28 -3.74 9.87
N ARG A 80 16.86 -4.28 8.80
CA ARG A 80 16.20 -5.17 7.84
C ARG A 80 17.14 -6.27 7.39
N LEU A 81 16.58 -7.44 7.16
CA LEU A 81 17.26 -8.55 6.50
C LEU A 81 16.55 -8.87 5.18
N GLU A 82 17.16 -8.50 4.06
CA GLU A 82 16.68 -8.85 2.73
C GLU A 82 16.93 -10.32 2.45
N THR A 83 15.94 -10.99 1.88
CA THR A 83 15.98 -12.38 1.46
C THR A 83 15.67 -12.51 -0.03
N SER A 84 16.09 -13.61 -0.63
CA SER A 84 15.96 -13.89 -2.06
C SER A 84 15.23 -15.20 -2.31
N ASP A 85 14.96 -15.54 -3.58
CA ASP A 85 14.43 -16.85 -3.94
C ASP A 85 15.45 -17.98 -3.75
N ARG A 86 16.70 -17.62 -3.55
CA ARG A 86 17.80 -18.54 -3.18
C ARG A 86 18.54 -18.01 -1.96
N PRO A 87 19.29 -18.84 -1.21
CA PRO A 87 19.91 -18.43 0.05
C PRO A 87 21.06 -17.43 -0.11
N VAL A 88 20.70 -16.20 -0.40
CA VAL A 88 21.57 -15.03 -0.38
C VAL A 88 20.83 -13.89 0.30
N PHE A 89 21.54 -13.12 1.10
CA PHE A 89 20.95 -12.15 2.01
C PHE A 89 21.70 -10.83 2.01
N ALA A 90 21.00 -9.77 2.40
CA ALA A 90 21.63 -8.51 2.74
C ALA A 90 21.02 -7.95 4.01
N ALA A 91 21.86 -7.54 4.93
CA ALA A 91 21.41 -6.90 6.17
C ALA A 91 21.80 -5.44 6.16
N TYR A 92 20.96 -4.58 6.69
CA TYR A 92 21.25 -3.18 6.83
C TYR A 92 20.48 -2.54 7.98
N ASP A 93 21.07 -1.48 8.49
CA ASP A 93 20.45 -0.53 9.40
C ASP A 93 20.44 0.87 8.76
N LYS A 94 20.28 1.89 9.57
CA LYS A 94 20.28 3.28 9.08
C LYS A 94 21.65 3.72 8.50
N ARG A 95 22.75 3.08 8.85
CA ARG A 95 24.12 3.55 8.58
C ARG A 95 24.96 2.59 7.77
N ASN A 96 24.79 1.30 8.02
CA ASN A 96 25.65 0.24 7.50
C ASN A 96 24.82 -0.81 6.78
N SER A 97 25.47 -1.50 5.86
CA SER A 97 24.88 -2.59 5.11
C SER A 97 25.90 -3.67 4.83
N LYS A 98 25.44 -4.92 4.79
CA LYS A 98 26.24 -6.12 4.57
C LYS A 98 25.57 -7.06 3.61
N HIS A 99 26.36 -7.69 2.75
CA HIS A 99 25.96 -8.83 1.93
C HIS A 99 26.39 -10.13 2.63
N ILE A 100 25.52 -11.15 2.62
CA ILE A 100 25.75 -12.43 3.29
C ILE A 100 25.47 -13.56 2.30
N ARG A 101 26.41 -14.47 2.15
CA ARG A 101 26.29 -15.66 1.29
C ARG A 101 26.95 -16.87 1.94
N PHE A 102 26.62 -18.05 1.43
CA PHE A 102 27.06 -19.33 1.99
C PHE A 102 27.62 -20.23 0.90
N LEU A 103 28.69 -20.93 1.24
CA LEU A 103 29.36 -21.91 0.41
C LEU A 103 29.47 -23.23 1.16
N LEU A 104 28.86 -24.29 0.64
CA LEU A 104 28.98 -25.61 1.23
C LEU A 104 30.26 -26.28 0.72
N GLN A 105 31.10 -26.78 1.62
CA GLN A 105 32.37 -27.41 1.35
C GLN A 105 32.52 -28.76 2.07
N GLY A 106 33.24 -29.69 1.47
CA GLY A 106 33.57 -31.01 2.02
C GLY A 106 33.72 -32.05 0.94
N ARG A 107 34.57 -33.08 1.13
CA ARG A 107 34.81 -34.20 0.19
C ARG A 107 35.14 -33.76 -1.25
N GLY A 108 35.89 -32.69 -1.39
CA GLY A 108 36.22 -32.15 -2.69
C GLY A 108 35.11 -31.30 -3.34
N LEU A 109 34.01 -31.11 -2.69
CA LEU A 109 32.91 -30.24 -3.13
C LEU A 109 33.12 -28.80 -2.68
N SER A 110 32.66 -27.86 -3.50
CA SER A 110 32.58 -26.46 -3.17
C SER A 110 31.43 -25.85 -3.96
N VAL A 111 30.27 -25.65 -3.36
CA VAL A 111 29.07 -25.17 -4.05
C VAL A 111 28.40 -24.03 -3.28
N ALA A 112 28.11 -22.94 -3.95
CA ALA A 112 27.40 -21.81 -3.36
C ALA A 112 25.91 -22.16 -3.19
N LEU A 113 25.32 -21.88 -2.02
CA LEU A 113 23.93 -22.24 -1.76
C LEU A 113 22.94 -21.53 -2.70
N ASP A 114 23.29 -20.35 -3.22
CA ASP A 114 22.47 -19.62 -4.20
C ASP A 114 22.60 -20.18 -5.64
N SER A 115 23.48 -21.17 -5.87
CA SER A 115 23.69 -21.86 -7.15
C SER A 115 23.25 -23.33 -7.13
N ILE A 116 22.67 -23.81 -6.04
CA ILE A 116 22.19 -25.19 -5.86
C ILE A 116 21.19 -25.55 -6.97
N GLU A 117 21.25 -26.81 -7.44
CA GLU A 117 20.42 -27.30 -8.56
C GLU A 117 18.93 -27.20 -8.24
N PHE A 118 18.51 -27.66 -7.06
CA PHE A 118 17.11 -27.58 -6.60
C PHE A 118 16.99 -26.73 -5.34
N CYS A 119 16.15 -25.70 -5.41
CA CYS A 119 15.81 -24.85 -4.29
C CYS A 119 14.30 -24.63 -4.25
N GLU A 120 13.64 -25.13 -3.22
CA GLU A 120 12.29 -24.72 -2.86
C GLU A 120 12.40 -23.63 -1.80
N ALA A 121 11.94 -22.44 -2.11
CA ALA A 121 11.92 -21.29 -1.21
C ALA A 121 10.50 -20.99 -0.75
N ARG A 122 10.30 -20.79 0.55
CA ARG A 122 9.01 -20.43 1.15
C ARG A 122 9.13 -19.13 1.92
N TYR A 123 8.21 -18.24 1.70
CA TYR A 123 7.98 -17.12 2.60
C TYR A 123 6.71 -17.37 3.39
N THR A 124 6.88 -17.65 4.69
CA THR A 124 5.80 -17.65 5.69
C THR A 124 5.88 -16.34 6.44
N ALA A 125 4.83 -15.58 6.55
CA ALA A 125 4.83 -14.25 7.15
C ALA A 125 5.90 -14.03 8.24
N GLY A 126 6.96 -13.27 7.91
CA GLY A 126 8.11 -12.97 8.77
C GLY A 126 9.22 -14.02 8.81
N ARG A 127 9.13 -15.12 8.06
CA ARG A 127 10.16 -16.16 7.97
C ARG A 127 10.46 -16.54 6.53
N ARG A 128 11.73 -16.77 6.20
CA ARG A 128 12.13 -17.37 4.93
C ARG A 128 12.75 -18.74 5.17
N THR A 129 12.31 -19.74 4.39
CA THR A 129 12.87 -21.11 4.46
C THR A 129 13.26 -21.58 3.07
N TYR A 130 14.27 -22.45 3.02
CA TYR A 130 14.77 -23.07 1.79
C TYR A 130 14.97 -24.56 2.03
N LEU A 131 14.54 -25.38 1.07
CA LEU A 131 14.91 -26.79 0.97
C LEU A 131 15.80 -26.95 -0.25
N LEU A 132 17.04 -27.40 -0.02
CA LEU A 132 18.08 -27.49 -1.02
C LEU A 132 18.43 -28.96 -1.29
N LYS A 133 18.54 -29.29 -2.59
CA LYS A 133 19.03 -30.58 -3.08
C LYS A 133 19.99 -30.35 -4.22
N ASP A 134 21.04 -31.15 -4.31
CA ASP A 134 22.05 -31.07 -5.35
C ASP A 134 22.64 -32.46 -5.59
N ALA A 135 23.08 -32.73 -6.81
CA ALA A 135 23.78 -33.97 -7.15
C ALA A 135 24.98 -34.19 -6.22
N ALA A 136 25.64 -33.12 -5.80
CA ALA A 136 26.75 -33.13 -4.87
C ALA A 136 26.39 -33.62 -3.44
N PHE A 137 25.12 -33.57 -3.07
CA PHE A 137 24.63 -34.05 -1.77
C PHE A 137 24.26 -35.54 -1.79
N GLY A 138 24.30 -36.19 -2.94
CA GLY A 138 23.80 -37.56 -3.11
C GLY A 138 22.29 -37.62 -2.82
N LYS A 139 21.92 -38.36 -1.76
CA LYS A 139 20.55 -38.40 -1.27
C LYS A 139 20.25 -37.33 -0.20
N GLY A 140 21.27 -36.59 0.22
CA GLY A 140 21.17 -35.65 1.32
C GLY A 140 20.38 -34.39 0.93
N THR A 141 19.90 -33.69 1.96
CA THR A 141 19.23 -32.40 1.83
C THR A 141 19.74 -31.42 2.87
N LEU A 142 19.72 -30.14 2.53
CA LEU A 142 19.98 -29.05 3.46
C LEU A 142 18.78 -28.12 3.51
N SER A 143 18.25 -27.93 4.72
CA SER A 143 17.21 -26.93 4.97
C SER A 143 17.81 -25.70 5.65
N VAL A 144 17.42 -24.52 5.21
CA VAL A 144 17.84 -23.25 5.77
C VAL A 144 16.59 -22.47 6.18
N SER A 145 16.52 -22.02 7.42
CA SER A 145 15.44 -21.15 7.89
C SER A 145 16.01 -19.91 8.55
N VAL A 146 15.43 -18.75 8.27
CA VAL A 146 15.92 -17.46 8.80
C VAL A 146 14.80 -16.62 9.36
N LEU A 147 15.09 -15.97 10.48
CA LEU A 147 14.22 -15.06 11.22
C LEU A 147 15.00 -13.82 11.65
N ALA A 148 14.36 -12.65 11.62
CA ALA A 148 14.86 -11.47 12.30
C ALA A 148 14.42 -11.50 13.78
N PHE A 149 15.20 -10.87 14.67
CA PHE A 149 14.85 -10.74 16.08
C PHE A 149 13.80 -9.66 16.30
N SER A 150 12.81 -9.91 17.15
CA SER A 150 11.75 -8.97 17.47
C SER A 150 12.17 -7.86 18.45
N ASP A 151 13.25 -8.05 19.18
CA ASP A 151 13.71 -7.18 20.27
C ASP A 151 15.15 -6.68 20.13
N ALA A 152 15.79 -7.01 19.01
CA ALA A 152 17.17 -6.57 18.70
C ALA A 152 17.38 -6.41 17.19
N ASP A 153 18.42 -5.66 16.82
CA ASP A 153 18.87 -5.54 15.43
C ASP A 153 19.76 -6.71 15.07
N GLY A 154 19.15 -7.76 14.52
CA GLY A 154 19.84 -8.98 14.15
C GLY A 154 18.92 -10.06 13.61
N ALA A 155 19.51 -11.21 13.34
CA ALA A 155 18.81 -12.34 12.75
C ALA A 155 19.45 -13.66 13.16
N VAL A 156 18.71 -14.75 13.03
CA VAL A 156 19.19 -16.10 13.27
C VAL A 156 18.86 -17.02 12.11
N TRP A 157 19.84 -17.75 11.65
CA TRP A 157 19.70 -18.85 10.69
C TRP A 157 19.75 -20.17 11.44
N LYS A 158 18.85 -21.07 11.04
CA LYS A 158 18.87 -22.49 11.41
C LYS A 158 19.18 -23.27 10.15
N PHE A 159 20.20 -24.10 10.21
CA PHE A 159 20.55 -25.09 9.18
C PHE A 159 20.20 -26.47 9.72
N SER A 160 19.51 -27.27 8.91
CA SER A 160 19.20 -28.65 9.26
C SER A 160 19.56 -29.57 8.11
N THR A 161 20.33 -30.60 8.37
CA THR A 161 20.76 -31.60 7.39
C THR A 161 19.98 -32.89 7.55
N LYS A 162 19.80 -33.59 6.44
CA LYS A 162 19.29 -34.96 6.45
C LYS A 162 20.08 -35.75 5.42
N ASP A 163 20.65 -36.88 5.83
CA ASP A 163 21.43 -37.79 4.98
C ASP A 163 22.60 -37.07 4.25
N LEU A 164 23.08 -35.96 4.78
CA LEU A 164 24.26 -35.26 4.29
C LEU A 164 25.52 -35.84 4.94
N ALA A 165 26.64 -35.76 4.25
CA ALA A 165 27.91 -36.31 4.79
C ALA A 165 28.35 -35.53 6.04
N GLU A 166 28.92 -36.24 7.03
CA GLU A 166 29.26 -35.68 8.35
C GLU A 166 30.41 -34.67 8.34
N ASP A 167 31.25 -34.64 7.33
CA ASP A 167 32.42 -33.77 7.20
C ASP A 167 32.15 -32.48 6.36
N MET A 168 30.90 -32.09 6.22
CA MET A 168 30.51 -30.89 5.51
C MET A 168 30.59 -29.66 6.40
N VAL A 169 31.12 -28.59 5.84
CA VAL A 169 31.27 -27.26 6.46
C VAL A 169 30.58 -26.22 5.63
N LEU A 170 29.83 -25.35 6.27
CA LEU A 170 29.27 -24.18 5.65
C LEU A 170 30.19 -22.98 5.88
N ARG A 171 30.85 -22.53 4.82
CA ARG A 171 31.62 -21.31 4.85
C ARG A 171 30.69 -20.10 4.63
N CYS A 172 30.63 -19.26 5.61
CA CYS A 172 29.75 -18.10 5.67
C CYS A 172 30.58 -16.84 5.36
N PHE A 173 30.16 -16.08 4.37
CA PHE A 173 30.80 -14.82 3.95
C PHE A 173 29.92 -13.64 4.35
N ILE A 174 30.54 -12.63 4.94
CA ILE A 174 29.94 -11.32 5.13
C ILE A 174 30.86 -10.24 4.57
N SER A 175 30.34 -9.40 3.71
CA SER A 175 31.09 -8.34 3.02
C SER A 175 30.26 -7.06 2.92
N GLU A 176 30.85 -6.01 2.39
CA GLU A 176 30.11 -4.83 1.98
C GLU A 176 29.17 -5.14 0.79
N ILE A 177 28.16 -4.30 0.61
CA ILE A 177 27.30 -4.33 -0.57
C ILE A 177 27.89 -3.49 -1.71
N ARG A 178 27.40 -3.68 -2.94
CA ARG A 178 27.82 -2.92 -4.13
C ARG A 178 27.57 -1.42 -3.99
N ALA A 179 26.42 -1.03 -3.46
CA ALA A 179 26.13 0.37 -3.20
C ALA A 179 26.97 0.91 -2.04
N LYS A 180 27.66 2.02 -2.25
CA LYS A 180 28.42 2.68 -1.17
C LYS A 180 27.53 3.15 -0.03
N LYS A 181 26.30 3.51 -0.36
CA LYS A 181 25.26 3.94 0.57
C LYS A 181 23.91 3.62 -0.05
N LEU A 182 23.01 3.08 0.72
CA LEU A 182 21.61 2.99 0.32
C LEU A 182 21.06 4.39 0.19
N SER A 183 20.50 4.69 -0.95
CA SER A 183 19.96 6.01 -1.29
C SER A 183 18.66 5.82 -2.04
N ARG A 184 17.91 6.90 -2.12
CA ARG A 184 16.64 6.93 -2.87
C ARG A 184 16.94 7.21 -4.34
N ASN A 185 17.47 6.21 -5.05
CA ASN A 185 17.89 6.36 -6.45
C ASN A 185 16.75 6.21 -7.45
N GLY A 186 15.69 5.52 -7.07
CA GLY A 186 14.47 5.44 -7.86
C GLY A 186 13.60 6.68 -7.71
N ASP A 187 12.78 6.97 -8.69
CA ASP A 187 11.84 8.11 -8.65
C ASP A 187 10.81 7.97 -7.53
N MET A 188 10.47 6.73 -7.12
CA MET A 188 9.66 6.43 -5.94
C MET A 188 10.48 6.32 -4.65
N GLY A 189 11.77 6.55 -4.68
CA GLY A 189 12.66 6.57 -3.52
C GLY A 189 13.07 5.20 -3.00
N ALA A 190 13.03 4.17 -3.82
CA ALA A 190 13.52 2.84 -3.52
C ALA A 190 14.84 2.56 -4.24
N ASP A 191 15.65 1.69 -3.66
CA ASP A 191 16.90 1.24 -4.27
C ASP A 191 16.67 -0.04 -5.08
N PRO A 192 17.32 -0.22 -6.25
CA PRO A 192 17.18 -1.43 -7.04
C PRO A 192 17.80 -2.64 -6.34
N PRO A 193 17.29 -3.87 -6.54
CA PRO A 193 17.80 -5.08 -5.90
C PRO A 193 19.31 -5.27 -6.05
N GLY A 194 19.87 -4.91 -7.19
CA GLY A 194 21.30 -5.02 -7.46
C GLY A 194 22.20 -4.19 -6.56
N CYS A 195 21.68 -3.22 -5.82
CA CYS A 195 22.45 -2.44 -4.85
C CYS A 195 22.92 -3.30 -3.65
N PHE A 196 22.17 -4.34 -3.31
CA PHE A 196 22.44 -5.25 -2.20
C PHE A 196 23.46 -6.35 -2.54
N GLU A 197 23.82 -6.52 -3.80
CA GLU A 197 24.84 -7.49 -4.20
C GLU A 197 26.22 -7.11 -3.64
N ALA A 198 27.09 -8.11 -3.45
CA ALA A 198 28.48 -7.86 -3.17
C ALA A 198 29.21 -7.26 -4.39
N PRO A 199 30.22 -6.41 -4.21
CA PRO A 199 31.11 -6.05 -5.29
C PRO A 199 31.88 -7.30 -5.79
N GLU A 200 32.35 -7.28 -7.05
CA GLU A 200 33.10 -8.40 -7.62
C GLU A 200 34.36 -8.72 -6.80
N LYS A 201 34.99 -7.71 -6.26
CA LYS A 201 36.17 -7.82 -5.37
C LYS A 201 35.90 -7.06 -4.08
N PRO A 202 35.30 -7.73 -3.08
CA PRO A 202 35.06 -7.12 -1.79
C PRO A 202 36.36 -6.65 -1.14
N GLN A 203 36.37 -5.43 -0.61
CA GLN A 203 37.52 -4.89 0.15
C GLN A 203 37.51 -5.34 1.60
N MET A 204 36.31 -5.56 2.16
CA MET A 204 36.09 -6.01 3.53
C MET A 204 35.24 -7.26 3.49
N GLN A 205 35.88 -8.42 3.51
CA GLN A 205 35.20 -9.70 3.63
C GLN A 205 35.71 -10.42 4.87
N LYS A 206 34.76 -10.93 5.66
CA LYS A 206 35.04 -11.87 6.74
C LYS A 206 34.45 -13.23 6.38
N GLU A 207 35.10 -14.28 6.88
CA GLU A 207 34.71 -15.66 6.65
C GLU A 207 34.58 -16.38 7.98
N TYR A 208 33.59 -17.25 8.06
CA TYR A 208 33.33 -18.09 9.23
C TYR A 208 33.03 -19.49 8.76
N ASP A 209 33.66 -20.49 9.35
CA ASP A 209 33.40 -21.88 9.06
C ASP A 209 32.44 -22.45 10.12
N LEU A 210 31.24 -22.85 9.70
CA LEU A 210 30.22 -23.47 10.53
C LEU A 210 30.16 -24.96 10.18
N PRO A 211 30.66 -25.84 11.07
CA PRO A 211 30.49 -27.29 10.90
C PRO A 211 29.01 -27.65 10.86
N LEU A 212 28.60 -28.39 9.83
CA LEU A 212 27.23 -28.85 9.69
C LEU A 212 27.09 -30.21 10.39
N THR A 213 26.23 -30.24 11.37
CA THR A 213 25.68 -31.48 11.99
C THR A 213 24.21 -31.56 11.60
N ASP A 214 23.45 -32.44 12.25
CA ASP A 214 21.99 -32.52 12.04
C ASP A 214 21.30 -31.15 12.19
N GLU A 215 21.84 -30.33 13.07
CA GLU A 215 21.32 -28.98 13.33
C GLU A 215 22.48 -28.01 13.67
N ALA A 216 22.51 -26.84 13.02
CA ALA A 216 23.49 -25.80 13.29
C ALA A 216 22.85 -24.40 13.21
N TYR A 217 23.45 -23.44 13.92
CA TYR A 217 22.91 -22.06 13.98
C TYR A 217 23.98 -21.03 13.74
N LEU A 218 23.56 -19.96 13.08
CA LEU A 218 24.36 -18.76 12.84
C LEU A 218 23.54 -17.53 13.27
N VAL A 219 24.18 -16.56 13.88
CA VAL A 219 23.53 -15.33 14.35
C VAL A 219 24.15 -14.13 13.66
N LEU A 220 23.34 -13.16 13.28
CA LEU A 220 23.78 -11.83 12.91
C LEU A 220 23.50 -10.88 14.08
N GLU A 221 24.54 -10.25 14.56
CA GLU A 221 24.46 -9.26 15.64
C GLU A 221 25.37 -8.08 15.30
N ASN A 222 24.88 -6.85 15.43
CA ASN A 222 25.64 -5.65 15.06
C ASN A 222 26.22 -5.69 13.64
N LEU A 223 25.45 -6.24 12.68
CA LEU A 223 25.85 -6.44 11.28
C LEU A 223 27.15 -7.26 11.12
N ASP A 224 27.42 -8.18 12.03
CA ASP A 224 28.50 -9.16 11.91
C ASP A 224 27.99 -10.57 12.26
N LEU A 225 28.59 -11.60 11.66
CA LEU A 225 28.22 -12.99 11.91
C LEU A 225 28.87 -13.53 13.18
N LYS A 226 28.14 -14.33 13.92
CA LYS A 226 28.58 -14.95 15.16
C LYS A 226 28.19 -16.42 15.17
N LEU A 227 29.18 -17.28 15.36
CA LEU A 227 28.97 -18.70 15.64
C LEU A 227 28.46 -18.85 17.09
N VAL A 228 27.44 -19.63 17.28
CA VAL A 228 26.83 -19.86 18.60
C VAL A 228 26.76 -21.37 18.89
N SER A 229 26.67 -21.69 20.15
CA SER A 229 26.44 -23.09 20.54
C SER A 229 25.04 -23.57 20.10
N LEU A 230 24.87 -24.89 20.01
CA LEU A 230 23.60 -25.47 19.61
C LEU A 230 22.45 -25.02 20.53
N ASP A 231 22.68 -25.01 21.84
CA ASP A 231 21.67 -24.64 22.84
C ASP A 231 21.32 -23.15 22.77
N GLU A 232 22.32 -22.29 22.60
CA GLU A 232 22.11 -20.84 22.41
C GLU A 232 21.34 -20.58 21.11
N GLY A 233 21.74 -21.23 20.03
CA GLY A 233 21.09 -21.10 18.73
C GLY A 233 19.62 -21.55 18.76
N ARG A 234 19.34 -22.69 19.38
CA ARG A 234 17.97 -23.19 19.59
C ARG A 234 17.12 -22.20 20.37
N ARG A 235 17.65 -21.68 21.47
CA ARG A 235 16.95 -20.69 22.31
C ARG A 235 16.64 -19.41 21.57
N LEU A 236 17.60 -18.87 20.83
CA LEU A 236 17.43 -17.64 20.05
C LEU A 236 16.43 -17.83 18.89
N TYR A 237 16.56 -18.95 18.19
CA TYR A 237 15.65 -19.28 17.09
C TYR A 237 14.21 -19.48 17.58
N GLN A 238 14.03 -20.24 18.68
CA GLN A 238 12.71 -20.47 19.25
C GLN A 238 12.05 -19.16 19.71
N LYS A 239 12.79 -18.30 20.39
CA LYS A 239 12.31 -16.97 20.81
C LYS A 239 11.85 -16.12 19.62
N ALA A 240 12.63 -16.07 18.55
CA ALA A 240 12.27 -15.34 17.34
C ALA A 240 11.05 -15.94 16.63
N GLU A 241 10.96 -17.28 16.57
CA GLU A 241 9.82 -17.98 15.96
C GLU A 241 8.53 -17.79 16.76
N ASP A 242 8.58 -17.81 18.08
CA ASP A 242 7.42 -17.58 18.93
C ASP A 242 6.89 -16.15 18.78
N ALA A 243 7.78 -15.15 18.75
CA ALA A 243 7.42 -13.77 18.50
C ALA A 243 6.80 -13.58 17.09
N ARG A 244 7.42 -14.18 16.08
CA ARG A 244 6.90 -14.18 14.71
C ARG A 244 5.50 -14.79 14.63
N LYS A 245 5.30 -15.97 15.25
CA LYS A 245 4.00 -16.66 15.26
C LYS A 245 2.93 -15.82 15.95
N ALA A 246 3.26 -15.23 17.10
CA ALA A 246 2.34 -14.35 17.81
C ALA A 246 1.90 -13.15 16.94
N LEU A 247 2.84 -12.56 16.20
CA LEU A 247 2.55 -11.46 15.26
C LEU A 247 1.73 -11.95 14.07
N ALA A 248 2.17 -12.99 13.36
CA ALA A 248 1.54 -13.48 12.15
C ALA A 248 0.13 -14.05 12.39
N SER A 249 -0.13 -14.61 13.58
CA SER A 249 -1.44 -15.14 13.94
C SER A 249 -2.47 -14.08 14.34
N ARG A 250 -2.09 -12.80 14.37
CA ARG A 250 -2.97 -11.71 14.75
C ARG A 250 -4.18 -11.60 13.84
N ILE A 251 -3.97 -11.90 12.55
CA ILE A 251 -5.05 -11.98 11.56
C ILE A 251 -4.93 -13.30 10.81
N ARG A 252 -6.05 -13.99 10.71
CA ARG A 252 -6.16 -15.21 9.91
C ARG A 252 -7.40 -15.16 9.04
N PHE A 253 -7.19 -15.35 7.75
CA PHE A 253 -8.23 -15.62 6.77
C PHE A 253 -8.28 -17.11 6.45
N THR A 254 -9.47 -17.67 6.37
CA THR A 254 -9.71 -19.01 5.82
C THR A 254 -10.84 -18.90 4.83
N THR A 255 -10.54 -19.13 3.56
CA THR A 255 -11.49 -18.95 2.46
C THR A 255 -11.27 -20.04 1.41
N PRO A 256 -12.19 -20.21 0.44
CA PRO A 256 -11.96 -21.09 -0.70
C PRO A 256 -10.81 -20.63 -1.62
N ASP A 257 -10.35 -19.38 -1.49
CA ASP A 257 -9.28 -18.85 -2.32
C ASP A 257 -7.91 -18.96 -1.61
N PRO A 258 -7.03 -19.86 -2.07
CA PRO A 258 -5.73 -20.05 -1.45
C PRO A 258 -4.81 -18.82 -1.57
N TYR A 259 -4.99 -18.00 -2.60
CA TYR A 259 -4.22 -16.75 -2.76
C TYR A 259 -4.57 -15.72 -1.69
N PHE A 260 -5.82 -15.69 -1.25
CA PHE A 260 -6.26 -14.79 -0.19
C PHE A 260 -5.82 -15.27 1.21
N ASN A 261 -5.74 -16.58 1.43
CA ASN A 261 -5.40 -17.16 2.72
C ASN A 261 -3.96 -16.81 3.18
N THR A 262 -3.03 -16.55 2.24
CA THR A 262 -1.65 -16.14 2.57
C THR A 262 -1.55 -14.71 3.11
N LEU A 263 -2.60 -13.89 2.97
CA LEU A 263 -2.52 -12.45 3.19
C LEU A 263 -2.60 -12.04 4.66
N GLY A 264 -3.28 -12.81 5.52
CA GLY A 264 -3.53 -12.39 6.91
C GLY A 264 -2.24 -12.15 7.70
N GLY A 265 -1.40 -13.17 7.80
CA GLY A 265 -0.11 -13.06 8.48
C GLY A 265 0.84 -12.08 7.80
N ALA A 266 0.85 -12.04 6.45
CA ALA A 266 1.67 -11.10 5.69
C ALA A 266 1.28 -9.65 6.00
N LEU A 267 -0.02 -9.35 6.11
CA LEU A 267 -0.53 -8.03 6.47
C LEU A 267 -0.11 -7.61 7.89
N ALA A 268 -0.25 -8.52 8.86
CA ALA A 268 0.17 -8.25 10.23
C ALA A 268 1.67 -7.92 10.33
N VAL A 269 2.51 -8.69 9.64
CA VAL A 269 3.96 -8.45 9.58
C VAL A 269 4.30 -7.14 8.86
N ALA A 270 3.60 -6.82 7.78
CA ALA A 270 3.78 -5.57 7.05
C ALA A 270 3.41 -4.36 7.92
N ALA A 271 2.28 -4.43 8.63
CA ALA A 271 1.80 -3.37 9.51
C ALA A 271 2.75 -3.13 10.71
N ASP A 272 3.33 -4.20 11.28
CA ASP A 272 4.37 -4.07 12.30
C ASP A 272 5.69 -3.50 11.71
N GLY A 273 6.02 -3.89 10.47
CA GLY A 273 7.22 -3.41 9.77
C GLY A 273 7.26 -1.91 9.50
N ILE A 274 6.10 -1.27 9.36
CA ILE A 274 5.98 0.19 9.20
C ILE A 274 5.79 0.94 10.53
N TRP A 275 5.73 0.24 11.67
CA TRP A 275 5.64 0.84 13.00
C TRP A 275 7.02 1.16 13.56
N ASP A 276 7.22 2.32 14.20
CA ASP A 276 8.50 2.73 14.80
C ASP A 276 8.50 2.77 16.34
N GLY A 277 7.42 2.29 16.95
CA GLY A 277 7.21 2.35 18.39
C GLY A 277 6.33 3.53 18.84
N GLN A 278 6.14 4.53 17.97
CA GLN A 278 5.34 5.71 18.25
C GLN A 278 4.27 5.99 17.19
N VAL A 279 4.65 5.90 15.91
CA VAL A 279 3.76 6.20 14.78
C VAL A 279 3.95 5.18 13.66
N TRP A 280 2.92 5.02 12.83
CA TRP A 280 3.09 4.36 11.54
C TRP A 280 3.81 5.30 10.57
N LEU A 281 4.80 4.74 9.89
CA LEU A 281 5.62 5.44 8.92
C LEU A 281 5.06 5.26 7.51
N HIS A 282 5.51 6.09 6.59
CA HIS A 282 5.10 5.98 5.19
C HIS A 282 5.59 4.69 4.54
N GLY A 283 6.76 4.17 4.88
CA GLY A 283 7.27 2.91 4.37
C GLY A 283 8.13 2.14 5.37
N ALA A 284 8.27 0.84 5.15
CA ALA A 284 9.08 -0.04 6.00
C ALA A 284 10.58 0.10 5.72
N VAL A 285 10.97 0.44 4.49
CA VAL A 285 12.36 0.54 4.02
C VAL A 285 12.60 1.89 3.34
N GLY A 286 12.26 2.01 2.07
CA GLY A 286 12.22 3.30 1.40
C GLY A 286 11.14 4.18 2.05
N TRP A 287 11.35 5.48 2.09
CA TRP A 287 10.40 6.40 2.73
C TRP A 287 10.06 6.03 4.19
N ARG A 288 10.98 5.42 4.92
CA ARG A 288 10.81 5.16 6.36
C ARG A 288 10.87 6.47 7.15
N MET A 289 9.80 7.24 7.04
CA MET A 289 9.70 8.56 7.64
C MET A 289 8.27 8.85 8.12
N PRO A 290 8.12 9.74 9.11
CA PRO A 290 6.81 10.14 9.60
C PRO A 290 6.00 10.89 8.53
N LEU A 291 4.71 10.60 8.50
CA LEU A 291 3.67 11.38 7.85
C LEU A 291 2.44 11.37 8.74
N SER A 292 1.79 12.52 8.92
CA SER A 292 0.65 12.64 9.84
C SER A 292 -0.55 11.79 9.40
N GLY A 293 -0.86 11.75 8.14
CA GLY A 293 -1.91 10.93 7.58
C GLY A 293 -1.61 10.60 6.12
N TRP A 294 -1.56 9.33 5.80
CA TRP A 294 -1.49 8.81 4.45
C TRP A 294 -1.99 7.35 4.44
N ARG A 295 -3.16 7.15 5.07
CA ARG A 295 -3.89 5.88 5.17
C ARG A 295 -3.22 4.79 6.04
N ALA A 296 -1.99 5.00 6.53
CA ALA A 296 -1.28 3.97 7.30
C ALA A 296 -1.96 3.63 8.63
N ALA A 297 -2.55 4.61 9.29
CA ALA A 297 -3.15 4.43 10.61
C ALA A 297 -4.49 3.67 10.59
N TYR A 298 -5.15 3.54 9.44
CA TYR A 298 -6.31 2.64 9.31
C TYR A 298 -5.98 1.19 9.73
N THR A 299 -4.72 0.77 9.57
CA THR A 299 -4.31 -0.58 9.94
C THR A 299 -4.40 -0.85 11.43
N GLY A 300 -4.28 0.20 12.27
CA GLY A 300 -4.27 0.06 13.72
C GLY A 300 -5.53 -0.61 14.24
N ASP A 301 -6.65 -0.01 13.98
CA ASP A 301 -7.94 -0.49 14.46
C ASP A 301 -8.39 -1.77 13.75
N ALA A 302 -8.23 -1.84 12.43
CA ALA A 302 -8.58 -3.02 11.66
C ALA A 302 -7.85 -4.30 12.13
N LEU A 303 -6.63 -4.16 12.68
CA LEU A 303 -5.84 -5.24 13.23
C LEU A 303 -5.89 -5.35 14.76
N GLY A 304 -6.76 -4.60 15.43
CA GLY A 304 -6.93 -4.61 16.88
C GLY A 304 -5.74 -4.01 17.65
N TRP A 305 -5.02 -3.06 17.05
CA TRP A 305 -3.96 -2.27 17.69
C TRP A 305 -4.46 -0.87 18.08
N HIS A 306 -5.57 -0.81 18.81
CA HIS A 306 -6.19 0.45 19.24
C HIS A 306 -5.24 1.33 20.06
N ASP A 307 -4.40 0.72 20.88
CA ASP A 307 -3.36 1.40 21.66
C ASP A 307 -2.28 2.04 20.78
N ARG A 308 -1.87 1.38 19.69
CA ARG A 308 -0.94 1.95 18.71
C ARG A 308 -1.61 3.09 17.91
N ALA A 309 -2.86 2.90 17.52
CA ALA A 309 -3.64 3.94 16.85
C ALA A 309 -3.70 5.20 17.72
N ARG A 310 -4.07 5.07 18.98
CA ARG A 310 -4.09 6.17 19.93
C ARG A 310 -2.73 6.86 20.09
N LYS A 311 -1.63 6.10 20.23
CA LYS A 311 -0.27 6.67 20.27
C LYS A 311 0.07 7.49 19.03
N HIS A 312 -0.31 6.98 17.85
CA HIS A 312 -0.12 7.68 16.59
C HIS A 312 -0.89 9.00 16.54
N PHE A 313 -2.17 8.97 16.87
CA PHE A 313 -3.01 10.16 16.87
C PHE A 313 -2.56 11.19 17.89
N ASP A 314 -2.21 10.78 19.10
CA ASP A 314 -1.66 11.68 20.14
C ASP A 314 -0.36 12.36 19.71
N ALA A 315 0.52 11.60 19.05
CA ALA A 315 1.80 12.12 18.60
C ALA A 315 1.66 13.23 17.56
N TYR A 316 0.69 13.10 16.66
CA TYR A 316 0.41 14.12 15.64
C TYR A 316 -0.53 15.22 16.14
N ALA A 317 -1.46 14.94 17.04
CA ALA A 317 -2.21 15.97 17.74
C ALA A 317 -1.27 16.97 18.44
N ALA A 318 -0.21 16.47 19.06
CA ALA A 318 0.83 17.31 19.68
C ALA A 318 1.70 18.10 18.67
N SER A 319 1.58 17.84 17.38
CA SER A 319 2.23 18.60 16.30
C SER A 319 1.33 19.67 15.68
N GLN A 320 0.07 19.78 16.13
CA GLN A 320 -0.86 20.78 15.61
C GLN A 320 -0.37 22.19 15.96
N VAL A 321 -0.38 23.07 14.97
CA VAL A 321 -0.10 24.49 15.14
C VAL A 321 -1.24 25.15 15.91
N THR A 322 -0.90 25.89 16.98
CA THR A 322 -1.89 26.53 17.88
C THR A 322 -1.58 28.00 18.19
N ASP A 323 -0.41 28.49 17.78
CA ASP A 323 0.13 29.80 18.15
C ASP A 323 0.44 30.70 16.95
N VAL A 324 0.11 30.26 15.73
CA VAL A 324 0.31 31.04 14.51
C VAL A 324 -1.06 31.48 13.98
N PRO A 325 -1.38 32.79 14.02
CA PRO A 325 -2.65 33.29 13.49
C PRO A 325 -2.84 32.96 12.02
N ASN A 326 -4.05 32.66 11.63
CA ASN A 326 -4.44 32.55 10.24
C ASN A 326 -4.38 33.95 9.59
N THR A 327 -3.44 34.16 8.67
CA THR A 327 -3.22 35.49 8.05
C THR A 327 -3.65 35.57 6.61
N ILE A 328 -3.93 34.44 5.98
CA ILE A 328 -4.26 34.40 4.57
C ILE A 328 -5.52 33.60 4.38
N PRO A 329 -6.56 34.29 3.98
CA PRO A 329 -7.60 33.64 3.24
C PRO A 329 -6.97 33.18 1.93
N HIS A 330 -7.55 32.36 1.24
CA HIS A 330 -7.36 31.93 -0.12
C HIS A 330 -6.17 32.53 -0.90
N PRO A 331 -5.38 31.75 -1.62
CA PRO A 331 -4.32 32.27 -2.45
C PRO A 331 -4.88 33.28 -3.44
N ALA A 332 -4.33 34.47 -3.37
CA ALA A 332 -4.77 35.56 -4.21
C ALA A 332 -4.64 35.17 -5.68
N GLN A 333 -5.63 35.56 -6.44
CA GLN A 333 -5.57 35.60 -7.87
C GLN A 333 -4.39 36.43 -8.33
N ASP A 334 -3.73 36.00 -9.40
CA ASP A 334 -3.12 36.95 -10.28
C ASP A 334 -4.25 37.62 -11.08
N SER A 335 -4.77 38.72 -10.55
CA SER A 335 -5.90 39.43 -11.16
C SER A 335 -5.56 39.99 -12.55
N ALA A 336 -4.27 40.24 -12.82
CA ALA A 336 -3.83 40.72 -14.12
C ALA A 336 -3.85 39.62 -15.18
N LEU A 337 -3.59 38.37 -14.79
CA LEU A 337 -3.57 37.23 -15.69
C LEU A 337 -4.83 36.37 -15.58
N HIS A 338 -5.76 36.72 -14.71
CA HIS A 338 -6.95 35.92 -14.38
C HIS A 338 -6.60 34.44 -14.01
N LEU A 339 -5.44 34.23 -13.41
CA LEU A 339 -4.95 32.93 -13.04
C LEU A 339 -4.94 32.77 -11.51
N ALA A 340 -5.35 31.62 -11.05
CA ALA A 340 -5.09 31.22 -9.68
C ALA A 340 -3.60 30.90 -9.52
N ARG A 341 -3.03 31.32 -8.41
CA ARG A 341 -1.65 31.00 -8.07
C ARG A 341 -1.61 29.82 -7.11
N SER A 342 -0.99 28.75 -7.54
CA SER A 342 -0.51 27.72 -6.63
C SER A 342 0.62 28.27 -5.77
N VAL A 343 0.53 28.09 -4.47
CA VAL A 343 1.65 28.37 -3.56
C VAL A 343 2.61 27.20 -3.65
N LYS A 344 3.57 27.28 -4.57
CA LYS A 344 4.61 26.24 -4.74
C LYS A 344 5.59 26.14 -3.58
N LYS A 345 5.72 27.16 -2.76
CA LYS A 345 6.51 27.07 -1.54
C LYS A 345 5.59 26.57 -0.43
N TRP A 346 5.81 25.36 -0.03
CA TRP A 346 5.28 24.83 1.20
C TRP A 346 5.50 25.83 2.30
N GLY A 347 4.46 26.27 2.87
CA GLY A 347 4.64 26.67 4.21
C GLY A 347 4.50 28.07 4.62
N THR A 348 3.84 28.96 3.94
CA THR A 348 3.62 30.22 4.64
C THR A 348 2.17 30.53 4.97
N PRO A 349 1.21 30.43 4.05
CA PRO A 349 -0.16 30.74 4.44
C PRO A 349 -0.86 29.62 5.20
N GLN A 350 -0.59 28.37 4.84
CA GLN A 350 -1.25 27.20 5.44
C GLN A 350 -0.67 26.81 6.78
N TYR A 351 0.58 27.21 7.08
CA TYR A 351 1.19 26.97 8.39
C TYR A 351 0.60 27.96 9.41
N SER A 352 -0.55 27.60 9.94
CA SER A 352 -1.30 28.43 10.86
C SER A 352 -2.14 27.55 11.79
N ASN A 353 -2.83 28.15 12.74
CA ASN A 353 -3.63 27.47 13.76
C ASN A 353 -4.58 26.44 13.11
N GLY A 354 -4.43 25.19 13.52
CA GLY A 354 -5.22 24.05 13.05
C GLY A 354 -4.46 23.08 12.15
N TYR A 355 -3.35 23.51 11.51
CA TYR A 355 -2.55 22.65 10.67
C TYR A 355 -1.79 21.59 11.51
N ILE A 356 -1.82 20.33 11.07
CA ILE A 356 -1.11 19.21 11.73
C ILE A 356 0.17 18.94 10.96
N CYS A 357 1.30 19.09 11.65
CA CYS A 357 2.62 19.05 11.03
C CYS A 357 3.09 17.62 10.73
N ARG A 358 4.06 17.52 9.82
CA ARG A 358 4.63 16.26 9.38
C ARG A 358 5.33 15.46 10.47
N ASN A 359 6.05 16.16 11.36
CA ASN A 359 6.85 15.49 12.39
C ASN A 359 6.03 15.34 13.68
N PRO A 360 5.91 14.12 14.22
CA PRO A 360 5.16 13.91 15.45
C PRO A 360 5.77 14.72 16.62
N ARG A 361 4.91 15.31 17.43
CA ARG A 361 5.27 16.16 18.58
C ARG A 361 6.09 17.41 18.26
N ARG A 362 6.13 17.84 16.98
CA ARG A 362 6.87 19.03 16.54
C ARG A 362 6.03 19.83 15.56
N ASN A 363 5.68 21.05 15.92
CA ASN A 363 4.89 21.97 15.09
C ASN A 363 5.76 22.88 14.22
N ASN A 364 6.78 22.33 13.59
CA ASN A 364 7.83 23.13 12.92
C ASN A 364 8.01 22.79 11.42
N GLN A 365 7.21 21.89 10.87
CA GLN A 365 7.36 21.51 9.46
C GLN A 365 6.01 21.27 8.82
N MET A 366 5.68 22.12 7.88
CA MET A 366 4.60 21.92 6.94
C MET A 366 4.95 20.85 5.90
N HIS A 367 3.94 20.13 5.44
CA HIS A 367 3.98 19.27 4.27
C HIS A 367 2.70 19.48 3.44
N HIS A 368 2.24 18.48 2.70
CA HIS A 368 0.99 18.55 1.95
C HIS A 368 -0.21 18.69 2.88
N TYR A 369 -1.21 19.43 2.45
CA TYR A 369 -2.39 19.58 3.28
C TYR A 369 -3.28 18.34 3.27
N ASP A 370 -3.25 17.52 2.21
CA ASP A 370 -3.98 16.25 2.11
C ASP A 370 -3.72 15.31 3.29
N MET A 371 -2.52 15.38 3.88
CA MET A 371 -2.19 14.58 5.05
C MET A 371 -3.04 14.93 6.27
N ASN A 372 -3.50 16.17 6.36
CA ASN A 372 -4.40 16.59 7.42
C ASN A 372 -5.79 16.02 7.22
N LEU A 373 -6.29 16.00 5.99
CA LEU A 373 -7.56 15.36 5.64
C LEU A 373 -7.57 13.88 6.02
N CYS A 374 -6.52 13.17 5.60
CA CYS A 374 -6.39 11.74 5.87
C CYS A 374 -6.21 11.45 7.36
N TYR A 375 -5.38 12.21 8.08
CA TYR A 375 -5.20 12.06 9.53
C TYR A 375 -6.52 12.21 10.29
N ILE A 376 -7.31 13.21 9.96
CA ILE A 376 -8.63 13.42 10.60
C ILE A 376 -9.56 12.25 10.27
N ASP A 377 -9.59 11.79 9.03
CA ASP A 377 -10.45 10.66 8.66
C ASP A 377 -10.03 9.36 9.39
N GLU A 378 -8.74 9.07 9.47
CA GLU A 378 -8.20 7.94 10.23
C GLU A 378 -8.59 8.03 11.72
N LEU A 379 -8.49 9.22 12.33
CA LEU A 379 -8.91 9.47 13.71
C LEU A 379 -10.42 9.26 13.90
N LEU A 380 -11.24 9.72 12.96
CA LEU A 380 -12.70 9.55 13.03
C LEU A 380 -13.10 8.08 12.92
N TRP A 381 -12.41 7.29 12.09
CA TRP A 381 -12.58 5.84 12.04
C TRP A 381 -12.19 5.17 13.35
N HIS A 382 -11.16 5.64 14.05
CA HIS A 382 -10.77 5.15 15.37
C HIS A 382 -11.91 5.25 16.39
N PHE A 383 -12.66 6.34 16.39
CA PHE A 383 -13.82 6.47 17.26
C PHE A 383 -14.94 5.48 16.91
N ASN A 384 -15.14 5.18 15.63
CA ASN A 384 -16.10 4.14 15.24
C ASN A 384 -15.67 2.75 15.72
N TRP A 385 -14.37 2.47 15.75
CA TRP A 385 -13.84 1.20 16.23
C TRP A 385 -13.83 1.06 17.74
N THR A 386 -13.70 2.14 18.49
CA THR A 386 -13.48 2.10 19.94
C THR A 386 -14.67 2.58 20.76
N GLY A 387 -15.49 3.48 20.23
CA GLY A 387 -16.56 4.13 20.98
C GLY A 387 -16.04 5.00 22.15
N ASP A 388 -14.73 5.30 22.21
CA ASP A 388 -14.10 6.02 23.33
C ASP A 388 -14.47 7.51 23.31
N LEU A 389 -15.56 7.84 23.97
CA LEU A 389 -16.05 9.23 24.08
C LEU A 389 -15.13 10.11 24.95
N ASP A 390 -14.38 9.55 25.88
CA ASP A 390 -13.42 10.32 26.66
C ASP A 390 -12.22 10.73 25.79
N TYR A 391 -11.77 9.84 24.96
CA TYR A 391 -10.76 10.17 23.97
C TYR A 391 -11.29 11.16 22.91
N ALA A 392 -12.54 11.02 22.51
CA ALA A 392 -13.18 11.98 21.62
C ALA A 392 -13.23 13.40 22.26
N ARG A 393 -13.51 13.53 23.56
CA ARG A 393 -13.42 14.81 24.28
C ARG A 393 -12.00 15.35 24.32
N GLN A 394 -11.01 14.50 24.55
CA GLN A 394 -9.58 14.87 24.52
C GLN A 394 -9.17 15.42 23.14
N MET A 395 -9.61 14.78 22.06
CA MET A 395 -9.26 15.13 20.68
C MET A 395 -10.15 16.22 20.07
N TRP A 396 -11.25 16.57 20.72
CA TRP A 396 -12.20 17.56 20.21
C TRP A 396 -11.56 18.90 19.85
N PRO A 397 -10.69 19.50 20.67
CA PRO A 397 -9.99 20.74 20.28
C PRO A 397 -9.10 20.57 19.02
N VAL A 398 -8.53 19.40 18.80
CA VAL A 398 -7.70 19.12 17.61
C VAL A 398 -8.58 19.10 16.37
N ILE A 399 -9.70 18.39 16.44
CA ILE A 399 -10.67 18.26 15.34
C ILE A 399 -11.25 19.63 14.98
N THR A 400 -11.72 20.39 15.97
CA THR A 400 -12.38 21.68 15.72
C THR A 400 -11.44 22.74 15.16
N ARG A 401 -10.18 22.78 15.63
CA ARG A 401 -9.16 23.67 15.06
C ARG A 401 -8.84 23.29 13.61
N HIS A 402 -8.75 22.00 13.32
CA HIS A 402 -8.52 21.53 11.96
C HIS A 402 -9.69 21.94 11.04
N LEU A 403 -10.93 21.69 11.43
CA LEU A 403 -12.10 22.06 10.61
C LEU A 403 -12.18 23.58 10.38
N ALA A 404 -11.86 24.39 11.37
CA ALA A 404 -11.79 25.82 11.22
C ALA A 404 -10.66 26.26 10.26
N TRP A 405 -9.51 25.60 10.33
CA TRP A 405 -8.38 25.81 9.44
C TRP A 405 -8.72 25.43 7.99
N GLU A 406 -9.35 24.26 7.77
CA GLU A 406 -9.84 23.83 6.45
C GLU A 406 -10.80 24.84 5.86
N LYS A 407 -11.81 25.23 6.62
CA LYS A 407 -12.83 26.18 6.20
C LYS A 407 -12.25 27.52 5.78
N LEU A 408 -11.34 28.06 6.58
CA LEU A 408 -10.73 29.36 6.32
C LEU A 408 -9.82 29.36 5.08
N ASN A 409 -9.07 28.27 4.90
CA ASN A 409 -8.05 28.22 3.84
C ASN A 409 -8.61 27.70 2.51
N TYR A 410 -9.62 26.83 2.55
CA TYR A 410 -10.04 26.08 1.36
C TYR A 410 -11.51 26.27 0.95
N ASP A 411 -12.32 26.92 1.78
CA ASP A 411 -13.67 27.40 1.37
C ASP A 411 -13.96 28.81 1.94
N PRO A 412 -13.09 29.81 1.63
CA PRO A 412 -13.24 31.16 2.16
C PRO A 412 -14.41 31.93 1.57
N ASP A 413 -14.86 31.58 0.36
CA ASP A 413 -16.02 32.17 -0.29
C ASP A 413 -17.34 31.54 0.15
N ASN A 414 -17.24 30.51 1.01
CA ASN A 414 -18.36 29.87 1.65
C ASN A 414 -19.35 29.21 0.68
N ASP A 415 -18.86 28.71 -0.45
CA ASP A 415 -19.69 28.09 -1.48
C ASP A 415 -19.93 26.58 -1.25
N GLY A 416 -19.29 26.00 -0.25
CA GLY A 416 -19.44 24.60 0.18
C GLY A 416 -18.56 23.62 -0.59
N LEU A 417 -17.69 24.10 -1.47
CA LEU A 417 -16.68 23.28 -2.14
C LEU A 417 -15.29 23.67 -1.63
N TYR A 418 -14.48 22.69 -1.33
CA TYR A 418 -13.15 22.90 -0.78
C TYR A 418 -12.13 22.94 -1.91
N ASP A 419 -11.55 24.11 -2.11
CA ASP A 419 -10.52 24.33 -3.12
C ASP A 419 -9.24 23.57 -2.77
N ALA A 420 -8.56 23.08 -3.76
CA ALA A 420 -7.28 22.43 -3.58
C ALA A 420 -6.17 23.24 -4.24
N TYR A 421 -5.27 23.72 -3.42
CA TYR A 421 -3.96 24.16 -3.84
C TYR A 421 -2.95 23.59 -2.86
N ALA A 422 -1.77 23.23 -3.35
CA ALA A 422 -0.84 22.39 -2.59
C ALA A 422 -1.40 21.01 -2.21
N CYS A 423 -2.43 20.56 -2.90
CA CYS A 423 -3.00 19.23 -2.82
C CYS A 423 -2.31 18.33 -3.84
N ILE A 424 -1.89 17.16 -3.46
CA ILE A 424 -1.10 16.24 -4.29
C ILE A 424 -1.62 14.81 -4.28
N TRP A 425 -2.88 14.62 -3.98
CA TRP A 425 -3.45 13.30 -4.08
C TRP A 425 -3.40 12.82 -5.55
N ALA A 426 -2.96 11.68 -5.85
CA ALA A 426 -2.37 10.57 -5.13
C ALA A 426 -0.85 10.49 -5.37
N SER A 427 -0.22 11.59 -5.76
CA SER A 427 1.17 11.62 -6.21
C SER A 427 1.78 13.01 -6.10
N ASP A 428 3.04 13.07 -5.74
CA ASP A 428 3.85 14.29 -5.83
C ASP A 428 3.95 14.85 -7.27
N ALA A 429 3.53 14.09 -8.28
CA ALA A 429 3.48 14.53 -9.67
C ALA A 429 2.22 15.35 -10.00
N LEU A 430 1.22 15.34 -9.15
CA LEU A 430 -0.04 16.05 -9.35
C LEU A 430 -0.15 17.24 -8.41
N TYR A 431 -0.26 18.43 -8.98
CA TYR A 431 -0.52 19.65 -8.25
C TYR A 431 -1.79 20.30 -8.78
N TYR A 432 -2.78 20.43 -7.93
CA TYR A 432 -3.91 21.28 -8.23
C TYR A 432 -3.49 22.75 -8.00
N ASN A 433 -3.62 23.57 -9.01
CA ASN A 433 -3.26 24.98 -8.90
C ASN A 433 -4.39 25.80 -8.28
N SER A 434 -5.61 25.31 -8.39
CA SER A 434 -6.82 25.94 -7.84
C SER A 434 -8.02 25.05 -8.06
N GLY A 435 -9.11 25.41 -7.45
CA GLY A 435 -10.41 24.88 -7.77
C GLY A 435 -10.94 23.89 -6.73
N ALA A 436 -12.25 23.71 -6.84
CA ALA A 436 -13.02 22.84 -5.98
C ALA A 436 -12.77 21.37 -6.35
N VAL A 437 -12.00 20.66 -5.56
CA VAL A 437 -11.63 19.27 -5.79
C VAL A 437 -12.58 18.32 -5.08
N THR A 438 -13.07 17.31 -5.79
CA THR A 438 -14.07 16.37 -5.26
C THR A 438 -13.56 15.63 -4.02
N HIS A 439 -12.34 15.09 -4.02
CA HIS A 439 -11.85 14.33 -2.87
C HIS A 439 -11.67 15.19 -1.61
N SER A 440 -11.20 16.44 -1.74
CA SER A 440 -11.09 17.35 -0.59
C SER A 440 -12.45 17.70 -0.02
N SER A 441 -13.42 17.99 -0.89
CA SER A 441 -14.80 18.28 -0.48
C SER A 441 -15.44 17.05 0.18
N ALA A 442 -15.19 15.85 -0.33
CA ALA A 442 -15.69 14.60 0.25
C ALA A 442 -15.13 14.35 1.66
N TYR A 443 -13.83 14.51 1.87
CA TYR A 443 -13.23 14.41 3.21
C TYR A 443 -13.81 15.43 4.18
N ASN A 444 -13.97 16.68 3.75
CA ASN A 444 -14.54 17.72 4.59
C ASN A 444 -16.03 17.48 4.90
N TYR A 445 -16.80 16.92 3.97
CA TYR A 445 -18.15 16.46 4.23
C TYR A 445 -18.19 15.43 5.36
N ARG A 446 -17.41 14.35 5.23
CA ARG A 446 -17.36 13.30 6.23
C ARG A 446 -16.87 13.81 7.58
N ALA A 447 -15.82 14.63 7.59
CA ALA A 447 -15.27 15.20 8.82
C ALA A 447 -16.30 16.06 9.58
N ASN A 448 -17.03 16.92 8.87
CA ASN A 448 -18.09 17.73 9.50
C ASN A 448 -19.29 16.90 9.94
N LYS A 449 -19.74 15.91 9.15
CA LYS A 449 -20.80 14.98 9.51
C LYS A 449 -20.47 14.25 10.81
N MET A 450 -19.28 13.66 10.91
CA MET A 450 -18.85 12.96 12.11
C MET A 450 -18.55 13.89 13.28
N ALA A 451 -18.04 15.10 13.04
CA ALA A 451 -17.88 16.09 14.08
C ALA A 451 -19.24 16.49 14.71
N ALA A 452 -20.30 16.62 13.88
CA ALA A 452 -21.65 16.86 14.41
C ALA A 452 -22.15 15.69 15.26
N GLU A 453 -21.84 14.47 14.89
CA GLU A 453 -22.19 13.27 15.67
C GLU A 453 -21.43 13.21 17.01
N ILE A 454 -20.11 13.39 16.96
CA ILE A 454 -19.27 13.45 18.15
C ILE A 454 -19.75 14.57 19.08
N ALA A 455 -20.01 15.78 18.57
CA ALA A 455 -20.50 16.90 19.35
C ALA A 455 -21.76 16.53 20.16
N ARG A 456 -22.75 15.88 19.51
CA ARG A 456 -23.96 15.40 20.21
C ARG A 456 -23.64 14.45 21.36
N LYS A 457 -22.68 13.54 21.15
CA LYS A 457 -22.30 12.53 22.14
C LYS A 457 -21.51 13.08 23.32
N ILE A 458 -20.69 14.11 23.10
CA ILE A 458 -19.86 14.70 24.16
C ILE A 458 -20.47 15.94 24.81
N GLY A 459 -21.63 16.37 24.35
CA GLY A 459 -22.38 17.53 24.91
C GLY A 459 -21.96 18.88 24.33
N GLU A 460 -21.32 18.89 23.16
CA GLU A 460 -20.98 20.09 22.42
C GLU A 460 -22.05 20.47 21.39
N ASN A 461 -21.97 21.67 20.80
CA ASN A 461 -22.96 22.11 19.81
C ASN A 461 -22.71 21.45 18.43
N PRO A 462 -23.62 20.61 17.95
CA PRO A 462 -23.44 19.92 16.65
C PRO A 462 -23.82 20.78 15.43
N GLU A 463 -24.59 21.86 15.65
CA GLU A 463 -25.28 22.60 14.58
C GLU A 463 -24.32 23.20 13.53
N PRO A 464 -23.18 23.81 13.89
CA PRO A 464 -22.26 24.38 12.89
C PRO A 464 -21.73 23.32 11.95
N TYR A 465 -21.37 22.14 12.47
CA TYR A 465 -20.81 21.03 11.70
C TYR A 465 -21.86 20.36 10.83
N GLN A 466 -23.07 20.17 11.34
CA GLN A 466 -24.18 19.62 10.54
C GLN A 466 -24.52 20.53 9.36
N LYS A 467 -24.66 21.84 9.59
CA LYS A 467 -24.92 22.81 8.53
C LYS A 467 -23.81 22.83 7.47
N GLU A 468 -22.56 22.71 7.91
CA GLU A 468 -21.42 22.63 6.99
C GLU A 468 -21.47 21.36 6.13
N ALA A 469 -21.68 20.21 6.76
CA ALA A 469 -21.82 18.94 6.04
C ALA A 469 -22.94 18.98 4.99
N ASP A 470 -24.13 19.47 5.39
CA ASP A 470 -25.29 19.59 4.49
C ASP A 470 -24.99 20.52 3.30
N ARG A 471 -24.27 21.63 3.54
CA ARG A 471 -23.86 22.58 2.51
C ARG A 471 -22.86 21.95 1.52
N ILE A 472 -21.84 21.25 2.04
CA ILE A 472 -20.85 20.56 1.20
C ILE A 472 -21.53 19.54 0.31
N LEU A 473 -22.38 18.69 0.87
CA LEU A 473 -23.08 17.65 0.11
C LEU A 473 -23.97 18.25 -0.99
N ALA A 474 -24.71 19.31 -0.65
CA ALA A 474 -25.54 20.02 -1.63
C ALA A 474 -24.70 20.64 -2.75
N ALA A 475 -23.56 21.26 -2.42
CA ALA A 475 -22.64 21.85 -3.40
C ALA A 475 -22.01 20.80 -4.31
N MET A 476 -21.53 19.68 -3.75
CA MET A 476 -20.97 18.55 -4.50
C MET A 476 -21.98 17.97 -5.49
N ASN A 477 -23.22 17.73 -5.04
CA ASN A 477 -24.27 17.19 -5.91
C ASN A 477 -24.70 18.18 -7.01
N LYS A 478 -24.67 19.47 -6.73
CA LYS A 478 -25.09 20.50 -7.67
C LYS A 478 -24.03 20.84 -8.70
N ARG A 479 -22.75 20.83 -8.31
CA ARG A 479 -21.67 21.41 -9.12
C ARG A 479 -20.65 20.39 -9.64
N LEU A 480 -20.43 19.31 -8.90
CA LEU A 480 -19.41 18.31 -9.26
C LEU A 480 -20.01 17.02 -9.79
N TRP A 481 -21.24 16.66 -9.43
CA TRP A 481 -21.90 15.49 -9.97
C TRP A 481 -22.31 15.68 -11.43
N LEU A 482 -21.82 14.82 -12.32
CA LEU A 482 -22.13 14.78 -13.74
C LEU A 482 -23.25 13.78 -13.99
N SER A 483 -24.50 14.25 -13.90
CA SER A 483 -25.68 13.38 -13.95
C SER A 483 -25.86 12.60 -15.26
N ASP A 484 -25.38 13.18 -16.35
CA ASP A 484 -25.38 12.58 -17.70
C ASP A 484 -24.25 11.55 -17.89
N LYS A 485 -23.22 11.57 -17.04
CA LYS A 485 -22.05 10.69 -17.09
C LYS A 485 -21.99 9.69 -15.93
N GLY A 486 -22.72 9.95 -14.85
CA GLY A 486 -22.83 9.07 -13.69
C GLY A 486 -21.59 9.02 -12.81
N HIS A 487 -20.81 10.11 -12.72
CA HIS A 487 -19.68 10.22 -11.80
C HIS A 487 -19.43 11.68 -11.41
N TRP A 488 -18.56 11.91 -10.42
CA TRP A 488 -18.11 13.27 -10.05
C TRP A 488 -16.99 13.73 -10.99
N ALA A 489 -17.02 15.02 -11.34
CA ALA A 489 -15.89 15.68 -11.95
C ALA A 489 -14.66 15.61 -11.04
N GLU A 490 -13.47 15.63 -11.60
CA GLU A 490 -12.24 15.69 -10.83
C GLU A 490 -12.17 16.96 -9.99
N TYR A 491 -12.39 18.10 -10.64
CA TYR A 491 -12.48 19.41 -9.98
C TYR A 491 -13.16 20.45 -10.86
N GLN A 492 -13.52 21.58 -10.26
CA GLN A 492 -13.98 22.77 -10.95
C GLN A 492 -12.95 23.90 -10.79
N ASP A 493 -12.60 24.58 -11.87
CA ASP A 493 -11.70 25.73 -11.79
C ASP A 493 -12.21 26.78 -10.81
N PHE A 494 -11.32 27.32 -9.99
CA PHE A 494 -11.64 28.39 -9.07
C PHE A 494 -12.01 29.70 -9.79
N MET A 495 -11.39 29.92 -10.93
CA MET A 495 -11.43 31.19 -11.66
C MET A 495 -11.83 31.06 -13.13
N GLY A 496 -11.90 32.20 -13.80
CA GLY A 496 -12.20 32.29 -15.22
C GLY A 496 -13.59 31.77 -15.54
N HIS A 497 -13.68 30.81 -16.43
CA HIS A 497 -14.95 30.22 -16.83
C HIS A 497 -15.48 29.16 -15.85
N LYS A 498 -14.81 28.92 -14.72
CA LYS A 498 -15.16 27.90 -13.75
C LYS A 498 -15.42 26.52 -14.40
N ARG A 499 -14.52 26.14 -15.31
CA ARG A 499 -14.66 24.92 -16.10
C ARG A 499 -14.60 23.70 -15.21
N LEU A 500 -15.46 22.71 -15.50
CA LEU A 500 -15.39 21.38 -14.92
C LEU A 500 -14.39 20.52 -15.66
N HIS A 501 -13.54 19.84 -14.91
CA HIS A 501 -12.63 18.82 -15.41
C HIS A 501 -13.26 17.46 -15.15
N GLU A 502 -13.86 16.91 -16.19
CA GLU A 502 -14.80 15.78 -16.07
C GLU A 502 -14.10 14.41 -15.95
N SER A 503 -12.86 14.30 -16.46
CA SER A 503 -12.10 13.05 -16.40
C SER A 503 -11.54 12.82 -15.00
N ALA A 504 -12.19 11.96 -14.24
CA ALA A 504 -11.83 11.66 -12.86
C ALA A 504 -10.69 10.62 -12.75
N GLY A 505 -9.80 10.83 -11.80
CA GLY A 505 -8.94 9.76 -11.28
C GLY A 505 -9.74 8.81 -10.38
N VAL A 506 -9.21 7.61 -10.13
CA VAL A 506 -9.89 6.64 -9.24
C VAL A 506 -10.10 7.20 -7.83
N TRP A 507 -9.21 8.08 -7.36
CA TRP A 507 -9.33 8.73 -6.06
C TRP A 507 -10.56 9.63 -5.91
N THR A 508 -10.99 10.25 -6.98
CA THR A 508 -12.25 11.02 -6.99
C THR A 508 -13.44 10.11 -6.74
N ILE A 509 -13.43 8.91 -7.34
CA ILE A 509 -14.50 7.94 -7.20
C ILE A 509 -14.50 7.33 -5.79
N TYR A 510 -13.39 6.74 -5.35
CA TYR A 510 -13.41 6.04 -4.09
C TYR A 510 -13.54 6.98 -2.87
N HIS A 511 -13.02 8.21 -2.92
CA HIS A 511 -13.22 9.15 -1.81
C HIS A 511 -14.66 9.63 -1.69
N ALA A 512 -15.34 9.86 -2.80
CA ALA A 512 -16.75 10.22 -2.77
C ALA A 512 -17.61 9.10 -2.15
N LEU A 513 -17.31 7.84 -2.46
CA LEU A 513 -18.02 6.69 -1.88
C LEU A 513 -17.65 6.49 -0.41
N ASP A 514 -16.36 6.48 -0.10
CA ASP A 514 -15.85 6.22 1.24
C ASP A 514 -16.25 7.31 2.24
N SER A 515 -16.40 8.54 1.77
CA SER A 515 -16.93 9.66 2.55
C SER A 515 -18.46 9.69 2.65
N GLU A 516 -19.16 8.71 2.08
CA GLU A 516 -20.62 8.59 2.12
C GLU A 516 -21.36 9.77 1.44
N THR A 517 -20.76 10.39 0.42
CA THR A 517 -21.41 11.46 -0.36
C THR A 517 -22.38 10.91 -1.40
N ALA A 518 -22.24 9.62 -1.74
CA ALA A 518 -23.03 8.94 -2.75
C ALA A 518 -24.29 8.30 -2.18
N ASN A 519 -25.42 8.46 -2.86
CA ASN A 519 -26.52 7.52 -2.69
C ASN A 519 -26.21 6.19 -3.40
N PRO A 520 -26.95 5.09 -3.13
CA PRO A 520 -26.65 3.78 -3.73
C PRO A 520 -26.61 3.76 -5.26
N PHE A 521 -27.44 4.57 -5.93
CA PHE A 521 -27.44 4.64 -7.39
C PHE A 521 -26.22 5.39 -7.92
N GLN A 522 -25.83 6.50 -7.28
CA GLN A 522 -24.61 7.22 -7.60
C GLN A 522 -23.37 6.33 -7.38
N ALA A 523 -23.33 5.56 -6.29
CA ALA A 523 -22.24 4.64 -6.03
C ALA A 523 -22.10 3.57 -7.13
N TYR A 524 -23.21 2.99 -7.56
CA TYR A 524 -23.23 2.06 -8.68
C TYR A 524 -22.72 2.72 -9.97
N GLN A 525 -23.26 3.89 -10.33
CA GLN A 525 -22.87 4.60 -11.55
C GLN A 525 -21.39 5.00 -11.53
N ALA A 526 -20.89 5.52 -10.41
CA ALA A 526 -19.50 5.94 -10.27
C ALA A 526 -18.51 4.77 -10.40
N THR A 527 -18.85 3.59 -9.87
CA THR A 527 -18.05 2.39 -10.12
C THR A 527 -18.14 1.90 -11.57
N ARG A 528 -19.26 2.13 -12.27
CA ARG A 528 -19.36 1.87 -13.72
C ARG A 528 -18.47 2.79 -14.55
N TYR A 529 -18.24 4.02 -14.10
CA TYR A 529 -17.24 4.89 -14.72
C TYR A 529 -15.83 4.25 -14.66
N VAL A 530 -15.46 3.66 -13.53
CA VAL A 530 -14.19 2.93 -13.43
C VAL A 530 -14.13 1.78 -14.45
N ASP A 531 -15.17 0.98 -14.56
CA ASP A 531 -15.23 -0.14 -15.52
C ASP A 531 -15.01 0.30 -16.98
N THR A 532 -15.51 1.48 -17.34
CA THR A 532 -15.63 1.88 -18.76
C THR A 532 -14.63 2.95 -19.19
N GLN A 533 -14.08 3.74 -18.27
CA GLN A 533 -13.24 4.89 -18.58
C GLN A 533 -11.82 4.77 -18.05
N ILE A 534 -11.59 3.98 -17.01
CA ILE A 534 -10.26 3.75 -16.46
C ILE A 534 -9.62 2.56 -17.19
N PRO A 535 -8.36 2.67 -17.66
CA PRO A 535 -7.69 1.56 -18.33
C PRO A 535 -7.59 0.32 -17.46
N HIS A 536 -8.01 -0.81 -18.00
CA HIS A 536 -7.86 -2.14 -17.40
C HIS A 536 -6.69 -2.86 -18.04
N ILE A 537 -5.82 -3.41 -17.21
CA ILE A 537 -4.58 -4.05 -17.61
C ILE A 537 -4.69 -5.53 -17.26
N PRO A 538 -4.64 -6.44 -18.25
CA PRO A 538 -4.75 -7.87 -18.01
C PRO A 538 -3.71 -8.36 -17.00
N VAL A 539 -4.15 -9.16 -16.02
CA VAL A 539 -3.31 -9.87 -15.06
C VAL A 539 -3.32 -11.33 -15.45
N GLU A 540 -2.36 -11.70 -16.28
CA GLU A 540 -2.24 -13.02 -16.87
C GLU A 540 -0.78 -13.46 -16.93
N GLY A 541 -0.54 -14.76 -17.01
CA GLY A 541 0.79 -15.33 -17.11
C GLY A 541 0.77 -16.85 -17.15
N LYS A 542 1.84 -17.44 -17.69
CA LYS A 542 2.01 -18.89 -17.72
C LYS A 542 1.91 -19.47 -16.31
N GLY A 543 1.06 -20.46 -16.12
CA GLY A 543 0.81 -21.12 -14.84
C GLY A 543 -0.33 -20.51 -14.02
N LEU A 544 -0.82 -19.34 -14.36
CA LEU A 544 -2.03 -18.76 -13.79
C LEU A 544 -3.24 -19.16 -14.67
N LYS A 545 -4.30 -19.63 -14.04
CA LYS A 545 -5.57 -19.89 -14.75
C LYS A 545 -6.16 -18.55 -15.19
N ASP A 546 -6.49 -18.44 -16.46
CA ASP A 546 -7.18 -17.27 -17.00
C ASP A 546 -8.65 -17.24 -16.52
N GLU A 547 -8.96 -16.26 -15.70
CA GLU A 547 -10.32 -15.98 -15.21
C GLU A 547 -10.71 -14.52 -15.53
N GLY A 548 -10.02 -13.90 -16.47
CA GLY A 548 -10.24 -12.53 -16.89
C GLY A 548 -9.86 -11.53 -15.79
N TYR A 549 -8.75 -11.77 -15.08
CA TYR A 549 -8.22 -10.83 -14.11
C TYR A 549 -7.66 -9.59 -14.79
N ALA A 550 -7.91 -8.45 -14.19
CA ALA A 550 -7.33 -7.18 -14.62
C ALA A 550 -7.07 -6.29 -13.40
N THR A 551 -5.92 -5.66 -13.38
CA THR A 551 -5.68 -4.49 -12.52
C THR A 551 -6.11 -3.22 -13.27
N ILE A 552 -6.08 -2.08 -12.60
CA ILE A 552 -6.51 -0.81 -13.18
C ILE A 552 -5.45 0.26 -13.06
N SER A 553 -5.43 1.16 -14.02
CA SER A 553 -4.68 2.39 -13.91
C SER A 553 -5.33 3.36 -12.93
N THR A 554 -4.55 4.29 -12.41
CA THR A 554 -5.06 5.37 -11.53
C THR A 554 -5.89 6.38 -12.28
N THR A 555 -5.58 6.60 -13.57
CA THR A 555 -6.27 7.55 -14.45
C THR A 555 -6.20 7.07 -15.89
N ASN A 556 -6.96 7.73 -16.76
CA ASN A 556 -6.80 7.66 -18.22
C ASN A 556 -6.03 8.88 -18.78
N TRP A 557 -5.35 9.65 -17.91
CA TRP A 557 -4.65 10.86 -18.32
C TRP A 557 -3.32 10.54 -18.98
N LEU A 558 -2.88 11.41 -19.87
CA LEU A 558 -1.58 11.35 -20.51
C LEU A 558 -0.82 12.65 -20.23
N PRO A 559 0.50 12.57 -20.16
CA PRO A 559 1.34 11.37 -20.26
C PRO A 559 1.43 10.61 -18.93
N TYR A 560 1.99 9.39 -18.96
CA TYR A 560 2.35 8.64 -17.76
C TYR A 560 3.32 9.46 -16.89
N SER A 561 3.02 9.57 -15.63
CA SER A 561 3.90 10.20 -14.65
C SER A 561 3.63 9.67 -13.26
N TRP A 562 4.58 8.93 -12.71
CA TRP A 562 4.55 8.41 -11.36
C TRP A 562 3.24 7.65 -11.06
N SER A 563 2.37 8.18 -10.17
CA SER A 563 1.07 7.58 -9.88
C SER A 563 -0.04 7.97 -10.87
N ILE A 564 0.25 8.76 -11.90
CA ILE A 564 -0.73 9.19 -12.91
C ILE A 564 -0.63 8.24 -14.09
N ASN A 565 -1.75 7.68 -14.51
CA ASN A 565 -1.83 6.66 -15.55
C ASN A 565 -0.90 5.46 -15.27
N ASN A 566 -0.85 5.05 -14.00
CA ASN A 566 0.00 3.97 -13.52
C ASN A 566 -0.82 3.03 -12.61
N VAL A 567 -0.22 1.93 -12.18
CA VAL A 567 -0.86 0.97 -11.26
C VAL A 567 -0.28 1.14 -9.86
N ALA A 568 -0.94 1.93 -9.05
CA ALA A 568 -0.59 2.11 -7.64
C ALA A 568 -1.43 1.19 -6.76
N PHE A 569 -0.78 0.34 -5.97
CA PHE A 569 -1.43 -0.76 -5.25
C PHE A 569 -2.52 -0.30 -4.30
N ALA A 570 -2.27 0.78 -3.52
CA ALA A 570 -3.27 1.34 -2.62
C ALA A 570 -4.49 1.90 -3.36
N GLU A 571 -4.27 2.52 -4.52
CA GLU A 571 -5.34 3.09 -5.33
C GLU A 571 -6.25 1.99 -5.90
N VAL A 572 -5.67 0.88 -6.34
CA VAL A 572 -6.43 -0.29 -6.81
C VAL A 572 -7.24 -0.91 -5.67
N MET A 573 -6.63 -1.08 -4.49
CA MET A 573 -7.32 -1.66 -3.32
C MET A 573 -8.41 -0.75 -2.78
N HIS A 574 -8.19 0.58 -2.75
CA HIS A 574 -9.22 1.53 -2.31
C HIS A 574 -10.39 1.58 -3.29
N THR A 575 -10.11 1.44 -4.59
CA THR A 575 -11.14 1.28 -5.62
C THR A 575 -11.92 -0.03 -5.41
N ALA A 576 -11.24 -1.13 -5.09
CA ALA A 576 -11.92 -2.39 -4.73
C ALA A 576 -12.85 -2.22 -3.51
N LEU A 577 -12.40 -1.48 -2.48
CA LEU A 577 -13.27 -1.12 -1.34
C LEU A 577 -14.51 -0.33 -1.79
N ALA A 578 -14.35 0.62 -2.71
CA ALA A 578 -15.47 1.36 -3.28
C ALA A 578 -16.47 0.46 -4.02
N TYR A 579 -16.02 -0.57 -4.71
CA TYR A 579 -16.92 -1.57 -5.30
C TYR A 579 -17.73 -2.33 -4.25
N PHE A 580 -17.10 -2.75 -3.14
CA PHE A 580 -17.83 -3.36 -2.02
C PHE A 580 -18.84 -2.39 -1.41
N GLN A 581 -18.47 -1.12 -1.25
CA GLN A 581 -19.37 -0.08 -0.74
C GLN A 581 -20.54 0.18 -1.68
N ALA A 582 -20.35 0.02 -2.98
CA ALA A 582 -21.40 0.10 -4.00
C ALA A 582 -22.24 -1.18 -4.13
N GLY A 583 -21.99 -2.23 -3.33
CA GLY A 583 -22.68 -3.50 -3.38
C GLY A 583 -22.29 -4.39 -4.58
N ARG A 584 -21.13 -4.12 -5.18
CA ARG A 584 -20.59 -4.87 -6.33
C ARG A 584 -19.45 -5.80 -5.88
N SER A 585 -19.82 -6.78 -5.08
CA SER A 585 -18.87 -7.63 -4.35
C SER A 585 -18.00 -8.50 -5.25
N ASP A 586 -18.56 -9.10 -6.30
CA ASP A 586 -17.81 -9.97 -7.21
C ASP A 586 -16.74 -9.18 -7.97
N GLU A 587 -17.07 -7.98 -8.46
CA GLU A 587 -16.12 -7.10 -9.13
C GLU A 587 -15.08 -6.55 -8.13
N GLY A 588 -15.51 -6.18 -6.93
CA GLY A 588 -14.60 -5.70 -5.87
C GLY A 588 -13.59 -6.76 -5.47
N TYR A 589 -14.04 -8.01 -5.26
CA TYR A 589 -13.16 -9.12 -4.95
C TYR A 589 -12.22 -9.47 -6.11
N LYS A 590 -12.73 -9.48 -7.33
CA LYS A 590 -11.93 -9.75 -8.53
C LYS A 590 -10.81 -8.71 -8.70
N LEU A 591 -11.11 -7.44 -8.47
CA LEU A 591 -10.11 -6.36 -8.53
C LEU A 591 -9.06 -6.50 -7.43
N LEU A 592 -9.48 -6.78 -6.18
CA LEU A 592 -8.59 -7.06 -5.06
C LEU A 592 -7.66 -8.25 -5.37
N LYS A 593 -8.21 -9.37 -5.83
CA LYS A 593 -7.44 -10.56 -6.20
C LYS A 593 -6.48 -10.28 -7.35
N SER A 594 -6.91 -9.54 -8.36
CA SER A 594 -6.06 -9.14 -9.48
C SER A 594 -4.84 -8.35 -9.01
N SER A 595 -5.01 -7.43 -8.07
CA SER A 595 -3.94 -6.65 -7.45
C SER A 595 -2.93 -7.53 -6.71
N VAL A 596 -3.41 -8.50 -5.94
CA VAL A 596 -2.56 -9.47 -5.22
C VAL A 596 -1.80 -10.38 -6.19
N LEU A 597 -2.46 -10.90 -7.21
CA LEU A 597 -1.83 -11.73 -8.25
C LEU A 597 -0.76 -10.96 -9.00
N ASP A 598 -1.03 -9.72 -9.38
CA ASP A 598 -0.09 -8.85 -10.08
C ASP A 598 1.17 -8.57 -9.26
N GLY A 599 1.02 -8.12 -8.02
CA GLY A 599 2.13 -7.68 -7.18
C GLY A 599 2.91 -8.81 -6.50
N MET A 600 2.21 -9.84 -6.02
CA MET A 600 2.79 -10.84 -5.11
C MET A 600 3.10 -12.19 -5.78
N TYR A 601 2.39 -12.56 -6.83
CA TYR A 601 2.48 -13.90 -7.43
C TYR A 601 3.09 -13.92 -8.84
N LEU A 602 2.73 -12.98 -9.68
CA LEU A 602 3.33 -12.75 -11.00
C LEU A 602 4.51 -11.78 -10.95
N GLY A 603 4.61 -11.01 -9.89
CA GLY A 603 5.74 -10.14 -9.58
C GLY A 603 6.80 -10.86 -8.75
N ASP A 604 7.75 -10.11 -8.25
CA ASP A 604 8.90 -10.59 -7.47
C ASP A 604 8.86 -10.15 -5.98
N SER A 605 7.65 -9.91 -5.47
CA SER A 605 7.45 -9.34 -4.12
C SER A 605 6.48 -10.15 -3.26
N PRO A 606 6.81 -11.41 -2.89
CA PRO A 606 5.90 -12.28 -2.16
C PRO A 606 5.51 -11.67 -0.80
N GLY A 607 4.21 -11.49 -0.59
CA GLY A 607 3.66 -10.95 0.66
C GLY A 607 4.02 -9.50 0.96
N ASN A 608 4.50 -8.72 0.00
CA ASN A 608 4.75 -7.28 0.16
C ASN A 608 3.51 -6.47 -0.26
N PHE A 609 3.12 -5.54 0.61
CA PHE A 609 2.15 -4.50 0.30
C PHE A 609 2.90 -3.25 -0.18
N GLY A 610 3.45 -3.34 -1.38
CA GLY A 610 4.29 -2.30 -1.97
C GLY A 610 3.50 -1.10 -2.47
N GLN A 611 4.18 0.01 -2.70
CA GLN A 611 3.54 1.26 -3.16
C GLN A 611 2.98 1.14 -4.57
N ILE A 612 3.70 0.47 -5.44
CA ILE A 612 3.34 0.33 -6.85
C ILE A 612 3.36 -1.14 -7.29
N SER A 613 2.73 -1.39 -8.42
CA SER A 613 2.63 -2.72 -8.99
C SER A 613 3.93 -3.21 -9.62
N PHE A 614 3.91 -4.45 -10.08
CA PHE A 614 4.97 -5.06 -10.87
C PHE A 614 5.41 -4.20 -12.07
N TYR A 615 4.50 -3.52 -12.73
CA TYR A 615 4.83 -2.72 -13.92
C TYR A 615 5.77 -1.56 -13.62
N ASP A 616 5.59 -0.93 -12.47
CA ASP A 616 6.48 0.12 -12.01
C ASP A 616 7.75 -0.44 -11.36
N ALA A 617 7.63 -1.49 -10.58
CA ALA A 617 8.76 -2.22 -10.03
C ALA A 617 9.71 -2.74 -11.12
N ALA A 618 9.21 -2.91 -12.35
CA ALA A 618 9.99 -3.24 -13.52
C ALA A 618 11.08 -2.21 -13.88
N ARG A 619 11.06 -1.02 -13.29
CA ARG A 619 12.17 -0.06 -13.34
C ARG A 619 13.40 -0.51 -12.53
N GLY A 620 13.30 -1.62 -11.82
CA GLY A 620 14.38 -2.18 -11.00
C GLY A 620 14.45 -1.59 -9.60
N GLU A 621 13.37 -1.02 -9.10
CA GLU A 621 13.29 -0.52 -7.73
C GLU A 621 12.82 -1.60 -6.75
N CYS A 622 13.37 -1.57 -5.52
CA CYS A 622 12.97 -2.47 -4.45
C CYS A 622 11.86 -1.83 -3.62
N TYR A 623 10.64 -2.19 -3.91
CA TYR A 623 9.51 -1.76 -3.11
C TYR A 623 9.24 -2.76 -1.99
N ARG A 624 9.18 -2.24 -0.77
CA ARG A 624 8.79 -2.99 0.44
C ARG A 624 7.46 -2.44 0.92
N ASP A 625 6.95 -3.01 2.01
CA ASP A 625 5.68 -2.58 2.57
C ASP A 625 5.61 -1.07 2.77
N PHE A 626 4.53 -0.48 2.31
CA PHE A 626 4.23 0.95 2.44
C PHE A 626 2.97 1.16 3.28
N GLY A 627 2.90 2.31 3.94
CA GLY A 627 1.83 2.62 4.88
C GLY A 627 0.45 2.66 4.25
N ASP A 628 0.32 3.35 3.12
CA ASP A 628 -0.95 3.47 2.40
C ASP A 628 -1.48 2.12 1.87
N PRO A 629 -0.71 1.28 1.17
CA PRO A 629 -1.20 -0.05 0.80
C PRO A 629 -1.54 -0.93 2.00
N VAL A 630 -0.74 -0.89 3.07
CA VAL A 630 -1.02 -1.68 4.28
C VAL A 630 -2.33 -1.25 4.93
N GLY A 631 -2.54 0.06 5.09
CA GLY A 631 -3.78 0.57 5.70
C GLY A 631 -5.01 0.29 4.86
N VAL A 632 -4.94 0.51 3.54
CA VAL A 632 -6.07 0.24 2.65
C VAL A 632 -6.34 -1.25 2.51
N ALA A 633 -5.29 -2.10 2.44
CA ALA A 633 -5.44 -3.54 2.45
C ALA A 633 -6.17 -4.03 3.71
N SER A 634 -5.82 -3.47 4.88
CA SER A 634 -6.51 -3.77 6.14
C SER A 634 -8.01 -3.46 6.04
N ARG A 635 -8.36 -2.32 5.49
CA ARG A 635 -9.76 -1.92 5.31
C ARG A 635 -10.50 -2.78 4.28
N VAL A 636 -9.94 -2.99 3.10
CA VAL A 636 -10.65 -3.73 2.04
C VAL A 636 -10.86 -5.18 2.43
N MET A 637 -9.93 -5.80 3.16
CA MET A 637 -10.08 -7.17 3.63
C MET A 637 -11.12 -7.29 4.74
N ILE A 638 -11.06 -6.42 5.74
CA ILE A 638 -11.95 -6.48 6.91
C ILE A 638 -13.32 -5.83 6.62
N GLN A 639 -13.33 -4.62 6.08
CA GLN A 639 -14.57 -3.86 5.84
C GLN A 639 -15.22 -4.20 4.50
N GLY A 640 -14.43 -4.54 3.48
CA GLY A 640 -14.94 -4.93 2.15
C GLY A 640 -15.36 -6.40 2.11
N VAL A 641 -14.41 -7.33 2.21
CA VAL A 641 -14.66 -8.77 2.03
C VAL A 641 -15.51 -9.33 3.18
N TYR A 642 -15.11 -9.12 4.43
CA TYR A 642 -15.88 -9.62 5.59
C TYR A 642 -17.01 -8.69 6.01
N GLY A 643 -16.99 -7.45 5.57
CA GLY A 643 -18.07 -6.50 5.82
C GLY A 643 -18.23 -6.09 7.28
N ILE A 644 -17.13 -6.08 8.04
CA ILE A 644 -17.13 -5.70 9.46
C ILE A 644 -16.98 -4.18 9.57
N LEU A 645 -18.03 -3.51 9.98
CA LEU A 645 -18.13 -2.05 10.06
C LEU A 645 -18.56 -1.64 11.48
N PRO A 646 -17.63 -1.50 12.42
CA PRO A 646 -17.96 -1.02 13.76
C PRO A 646 -18.44 0.43 13.72
N ASP A 647 -19.46 0.68 14.53
CA ASP A 647 -19.98 2.01 14.86
C ASP A 647 -20.26 2.04 16.38
N LEU A 648 -19.18 1.85 17.14
CA LEU A 648 -19.28 1.70 18.60
C LEU A 648 -19.64 3.00 19.29
N MET A 649 -19.49 4.14 18.65
CA MET A 649 -20.07 5.39 19.16
C MET A 649 -21.60 5.28 19.29
N ASN A 650 -22.24 4.45 18.49
CA ASN A 650 -23.67 4.20 18.50
C ASN A 650 -24.05 2.79 19.02
N ASP A 651 -23.13 2.10 19.69
CA ASP A 651 -23.30 0.74 20.18
C ASP A 651 -23.73 -0.25 19.09
N LYS A 652 -23.17 -0.12 17.87
CA LYS A 652 -23.53 -0.90 16.71
C LYS A 652 -22.32 -1.60 16.11
N LEU A 653 -22.54 -2.82 15.62
CA LEU A 653 -21.68 -3.52 14.69
C LEU A 653 -22.49 -3.84 13.44
N VAL A 654 -22.15 -3.17 12.34
CA VAL A 654 -22.79 -3.44 11.05
C VAL A 654 -22.02 -4.54 10.35
N ILE A 655 -22.72 -5.55 9.87
CA ILE A 655 -22.17 -6.65 9.08
C ILE A 655 -22.77 -6.58 7.66
N ARG A 656 -21.89 -6.32 6.69
CA ARG A 656 -22.25 -6.22 5.28
C ARG A 656 -21.26 -7.03 4.44
N PRO A 657 -21.42 -8.38 4.41
CA PRO A 657 -20.45 -9.25 3.74
C PRO A 657 -20.32 -8.96 2.25
N GLY A 658 -19.09 -8.93 1.78
CA GLY A 658 -18.74 -8.80 0.36
C GLY A 658 -18.18 -10.09 -0.23
N PHE A 659 -18.60 -11.26 0.28
CA PHE A 659 -18.11 -12.53 -0.25
C PHE A 659 -18.53 -12.73 -1.71
N PRO A 660 -17.61 -13.25 -2.55
CA PRO A 660 -17.98 -13.70 -3.88
C PRO A 660 -19.19 -14.63 -3.87
N SER A 661 -20.00 -14.55 -4.90
CA SER A 661 -21.27 -15.29 -4.98
C SER A 661 -21.09 -16.82 -4.97
N ASP A 662 -19.92 -17.31 -5.40
CA ASP A 662 -19.56 -18.73 -5.44
C ASP A 662 -18.97 -19.27 -4.13
N TRP A 663 -18.64 -18.40 -3.15
CA TRP A 663 -18.10 -18.84 -1.87
C TRP A 663 -19.17 -19.50 -1.00
N LYS A 664 -18.82 -20.66 -0.43
CA LYS A 664 -19.70 -21.42 0.46
C LYS A 664 -19.34 -21.26 1.93
N GLU A 665 -18.10 -20.89 2.20
CA GLU A 665 -17.61 -20.68 3.57
C GLU A 665 -16.47 -19.68 3.59
N ALA A 666 -16.33 -18.95 4.69
CA ALA A 666 -15.19 -18.11 4.98
C ALA A 666 -15.09 -17.88 6.48
N SER A 667 -13.87 -17.74 6.98
CA SER A 667 -13.64 -17.41 8.39
C SER A 667 -12.59 -16.32 8.53
N LEU A 668 -12.76 -15.49 9.57
CA LEU A 668 -11.83 -14.47 9.99
C LEU A 668 -11.56 -14.63 11.49
N ALA A 669 -10.31 -14.49 11.88
CA ALA A 669 -9.96 -14.27 13.27
C ALA A 669 -9.06 -13.04 13.39
N THR A 670 -9.48 -12.09 14.22
CA THR A 670 -8.72 -10.91 14.67
C THR A 670 -8.77 -10.84 16.18
N PRO A 671 -8.02 -9.96 16.86
CA PRO A 671 -8.18 -9.74 18.29
C PRO A 671 -9.61 -9.37 18.70
N ASP A 672 -10.30 -8.60 17.89
CA ASP A 672 -11.63 -8.05 18.20
C ASP A 672 -12.78 -8.95 17.74
N VAL A 673 -12.59 -9.71 16.68
CA VAL A 673 -13.68 -10.44 16.03
C VAL A 673 -13.24 -11.84 15.63
N THR A 674 -14.08 -12.82 15.94
CA THR A 674 -14.06 -14.12 15.29
C THR A 674 -15.34 -14.25 14.48
N TYR A 675 -15.20 -14.57 13.21
CA TYR A 675 -16.29 -14.56 12.24
C TYR A 675 -16.23 -15.83 11.41
N HIS A 676 -17.36 -16.51 11.29
CA HIS A 676 -17.54 -17.66 10.41
C HIS A 676 -18.80 -17.46 9.58
N PHE A 677 -18.66 -17.61 8.29
CA PHE A 677 -19.71 -17.59 7.28
C PHE A 677 -19.84 -18.97 6.64
N SER A 678 -21.07 -19.43 6.45
CA SER A 678 -21.38 -20.59 5.64
C SER A 678 -22.65 -20.36 4.82
N ARG A 679 -22.66 -20.89 3.59
CA ARG A 679 -23.78 -20.79 2.64
C ARG A 679 -24.26 -22.17 2.26
N GLU A 680 -25.53 -22.46 2.56
CA GLU A 680 -26.20 -23.69 2.16
C GLU A 680 -27.44 -23.33 1.34
N LYS A 681 -27.45 -23.71 0.05
CA LYS A 681 -28.50 -23.34 -0.90
C LYS A 681 -28.73 -21.83 -0.93
N ASP A 682 -29.90 -21.35 -0.47
CA ASP A 682 -30.28 -19.94 -0.43
C ASP A 682 -30.18 -19.31 0.97
N THR A 683 -29.49 -20.00 1.90
CA THR A 683 -29.36 -19.54 3.28
C THR A 683 -27.92 -19.28 3.63
N ASP A 684 -27.64 -18.05 4.05
CA ASP A 684 -26.36 -17.63 4.60
C ASP A 684 -26.42 -17.65 6.13
N THR A 685 -25.47 -18.30 6.76
CA THR A 685 -25.33 -18.36 8.21
C THR A 685 -24.07 -17.64 8.63
N TYR A 686 -24.20 -16.78 9.64
CA TYR A 686 -23.09 -15.99 10.20
C TYR A 686 -22.97 -16.27 11.69
N GLN A 687 -21.78 -16.68 12.12
CA GLN A 687 -21.43 -16.82 13.54
C GLN A 687 -20.35 -15.81 13.87
N ILE A 688 -20.68 -14.85 14.74
CA ILE A 688 -19.78 -13.73 15.03
C ILE A 688 -19.63 -13.62 16.54
N THR A 689 -18.38 -13.62 16.99
CA THR A 689 -18.02 -13.28 18.38
C THR A 689 -17.22 -12.00 18.34
N GLN A 690 -17.73 -10.96 18.99
CA GLN A 690 -17.05 -9.68 19.12
C GLN A 690 -16.50 -9.49 20.54
N ARG A 691 -15.42 -8.72 20.68
CA ARG A 691 -14.73 -8.44 21.96
C ARG A 691 -14.44 -6.96 22.14
N PHE A 692 -15.22 -6.12 21.49
CA PHE A 692 -15.14 -4.66 21.64
C PHE A 692 -15.51 -4.20 23.04
#